data_f1af5bce655e27501d05e61ee0cf1b09
#
_entry.id   f1af5bce655e27501d05e61ee0cf1b09
#
_cell.length_a   1.000
_cell.length_b   1.000
_cell.length_c   1.000
_cell.angle_alpha   90.00
_cell.angle_beta   90.00
_cell.angle_gamma   90.00
#
_symmetry.space_group_name_H-M   'P 1'
#
loop_
_entity.id
_entity.type
_entity.pdbx_description
1 polymer ?
#
loop_
_entity_poly.entity_id
_entity_poly.type
_entity_poly.pdbx_seq_one_letter_code
_entity_poly.pdbx_strand_id
1 'polypeptide(L)'
;MISDNKTPQTTQQRPTQAPESKTTDLSTIATLISKELQLPLRGVENTLTLLSEGCTVPFIARYRKERTGALDEVSIINIKDLNDKLTDINKRRATILSTIEAQGKLTPELEAKIVSCWDAATLEDLYLPYKPKKRTRAQMAREHGLEPLAQAIMLGACRDPYSYARQFCNKDVTTADDAIKGAQDIMAEDIANNEESRKTVRAEFRRTAMITSKVVKSKKDEEESVKYADYFEFSEPLKRCPSHRVMAMLRAEKEGVVKINIATDGNAMERISRYYSKGYTDCSKLTREASEDAYKRLIRPSIENEFVKEGRERAEDEAINVFSTNLRQLLLSAPLGQKAVMGIDPGFRTGCKVACINAEGAYLHYEAIFPFREANRAAEQLKRMADRFRPQAIAIGNGTASRETEAFVRGISFGRDIDIFVVSEDGASVYSASDVARKEFPDLDITVRGAISIARRLMDPLAELVKIDPKSIGVGQYQHDVDQTKLRTRLEQTVESCVNTVGVNLNTASAMLLSYVSGIGPALAANIIDYRNEHGAFKSRAELKKVKRLGDNAFTQCAGFLRIPGAANPLDNTAVHPERYPIVKQMAADLHCSVAQLIADKDKQKTIDIKRYATAEVGTPTLLDIMQELNKPGRDPREKLEAFRFDERVSTVDDLAEGMVLPGIVTNITNFGAFVNIGVHQDGLVHVSQLSKRFVASPLDAVKLHQQVMVKVTGVDRKRNRISLSMIVD
;
A
#
# COMPACT_ATOMS: atom_id res chain seq x y z
N MET A 1 29.39 -79.53 -6.03
CA MET A 1 28.39 -79.17 -7.08
C MET A 1 28.18 -77.70 -6.98
N ILE A 2 28.66 -77.00 -7.96
CA ILE A 2 28.81 -75.55 -8.04
C ILE A 2 27.52 -74.99 -8.64
N SER A 3 26.87 -74.00 -7.98
CA SER A 3 25.79 -73.26 -8.60
C SER A 3 26.21 -71.78 -8.68
N ASP A 4 26.36 -71.31 -9.90
CA ASP A 4 26.62 -69.93 -10.28
C ASP A 4 25.48 -68.98 -9.85
N ASN A 5 25.82 -67.93 -9.16
CA ASN A 5 24.94 -66.82 -8.82
C ASN A 5 25.43 -65.55 -9.56
N LYS A 6 24.79 -65.23 -10.67
CA LYS A 6 25.00 -63.98 -11.41
C LYS A 6 24.26 -62.83 -10.74
N THR A 7 25.02 -61.85 -10.25
CA THR A 7 24.54 -60.56 -9.74
C THR A 7 24.21 -59.64 -10.94
N PRO A 8 23.06 -58.92 -10.95
CA PRO A 8 22.77 -57.96 -11.97
C PRO A 8 23.56 -56.62 -11.73
N GLN A 9 24.21 -56.17 -12.75
CA GLN A 9 24.90 -54.88 -12.79
C GLN A 9 23.90 -53.71 -12.67
N THR A 10 24.04 -52.93 -11.61
CA THR A 10 23.30 -51.67 -11.38
C THR A 10 23.88 -50.60 -12.33
N THR A 11 23.09 -50.21 -13.31
CA THR A 11 23.38 -49.07 -14.21
C THR A 11 23.29 -47.76 -13.37
N GLN A 12 24.43 -47.13 -13.09
CA GLN A 12 24.49 -45.80 -12.54
C GLN A 12 23.86 -44.79 -13.51
N GLN A 13 22.67 -44.30 -13.20
CA GLN A 13 22.12 -43.11 -13.84
C GLN A 13 22.94 -41.89 -13.41
N ARG A 14 23.53 -41.19 -14.38
CA ARG A 14 24.12 -39.86 -14.21
C ARG A 14 23.11 -38.90 -13.62
N PRO A 15 23.47 -37.99 -12.71
CA PRO A 15 22.56 -36.97 -12.24
C PRO A 15 22.22 -36.05 -13.40
N THR A 16 20.95 -35.91 -13.67
CA THR A 16 20.36 -34.95 -14.60
C THR A 16 20.78 -33.54 -14.15
N GLN A 17 21.47 -32.83 -15.02
CA GLN A 17 21.79 -31.42 -14.84
C GLN A 17 20.48 -30.64 -14.64
N ALA A 18 20.43 -29.83 -13.59
CA ALA A 18 19.34 -28.88 -13.36
C ALA A 18 19.29 -27.86 -14.52
N PRO A 19 18.12 -27.48 -15.00
CA PRO A 19 17.98 -26.75 -16.26
C PRO A 19 18.59 -25.35 -16.18
N GLU A 20 19.33 -24.97 -17.19
CA GLU A 20 19.89 -23.63 -17.47
C GLU A 20 18.81 -22.52 -17.59
N SER A 21 17.53 -22.85 -17.48
CA SER A 21 16.40 -21.94 -17.66
C SER A 21 16.27 -20.84 -16.59
N LYS A 22 16.79 -21.04 -15.38
CA LYS A 22 16.60 -20.07 -14.29
C LYS A 22 17.45 -18.78 -14.43
N THR A 23 18.63 -18.86 -15.01
CA THR A 23 19.52 -17.71 -15.20
C THR A 23 19.11 -16.83 -16.38
N THR A 24 18.57 -17.43 -17.44
CA THR A 24 18.09 -16.70 -18.63
C THR A 24 16.83 -15.89 -18.30
N ASP A 25 15.93 -16.42 -17.47
CA ASP A 25 14.71 -15.73 -17.06
C ASP A 25 14.97 -14.51 -16.15
N LEU A 26 15.90 -14.59 -15.21
CA LEU A 26 16.26 -13.47 -14.31
C LEU A 26 16.84 -12.27 -15.07
N SER A 27 17.73 -12.49 -16.05
CA SER A 27 18.30 -11.43 -16.88
C SER A 27 17.23 -10.76 -17.75
N THR A 28 16.28 -11.52 -18.26
CA THR A 28 15.14 -11.00 -19.05
C THR A 28 14.20 -10.17 -18.16
N ILE A 29 13.86 -10.66 -16.98
CA ILE A 29 13.02 -9.94 -16.01
C ILE A 29 13.71 -8.63 -15.58
N ALA A 30 14.99 -8.66 -15.25
CA ALA A 30 15.75 -7.45 -14.89
C ALA A 30 15.75 -6.40 -16.01
N THR A 31 15.87 -6.83 -17.26
CA THR A 31 15.83 -5.95 -18.43
C THR A 31 14.43 -5.29 -18.59
N LEU A 32 13.36 -6.07 -18.40
CA LEU A 32 12.00 -5.54 -18.45
C LEU A 32 11.75 -4.53 -17.35
N ILE A 33 12.15 -4.84 -16.11
CA ILE A 33 12.04 -3.93 -14.96
C ILE A 33 12.82 -2.64 -15.21
N SER A 34 14.08 -2.75 -15.68
CA SER A 34 14.91 -1.60 -16.01
C SER A 34 14.24 -0.66 -17.02
N LYS A 35 13.63 -1.23 -18.05
CA LYS A 35 12.95 -0.47 -19.10
C LYS A 35 11.65 0.17 -18.59
N GLU A 36 10.85 -0.55 -17.82
CA GLU A 36 9.55 -0.07 -17.32
C GLU A 36 9.73 1.03 -16.27
N LEU A 37 10.67 0.85 -15.34
CA LEU A 37 10.93 1.82 -14.27
C LEU A 37 11.96 2.90 -14.68
N GLN A 38 12.56 2.82 -15.87
CA GLN A 38 13.60 3.72 -16.35
C GLN A 38 14.81 3.79 -15.40
N LEU A 39 15.19 2.65 -14.82
CA LEU A 39 16.31 2.52 -13.89
C LEU A 39 17.51 1.83 -14.55
N PRO A 40 18.77 2.12 -14.09
CA PRO A 40 19.95 1.46 -14.60
C PRO A 40 19.89 -0.07 -14.43
N LEU A 41 20.09 -0.83 -15.50
CA LEU A 41 19.99 -2.30 -15.50
C LEU A 41 20.84 -2.94 -14.40
N ARG A 42 22.11 -2.53 -14.26
CA ARG A 42 23.01 -3.05 -13.22
C ARG A 42 22.48 -2.81 -11.80
N GLY A 43 21.83 -1.68 -11.57
CA GLY A 43 21.18 -1.38 -10.28
C GLY A 43 20.02 -2.33 -9.99
N VAL A 44 19.20 -2.63 -11.00
CA VAL A 44 18.09 -3.58 -10.91
C VAL A 44 18.60 -5.00 -10.66
N GLU A 45 19.57 -5.49 -11.43
CA GLU A 45 20.17 -6.82 -11.28
C GLU A 45 20.76 -7.03 -9.89
N ASN A 46 21.53 -6.06 -9.41
CA ASN A 46 22.10 -6.11 -8.06
C ASN A 46 21.04 -6.08 -6.97
N THR A 47 19.96 -5.30 -7.16
CA THR A 47 18.82 -5.26 -6.21
C THR A 47 18.12 -6.61 -6.15
N LEU A 48 17.82 -7.22 -7.29
CA LEU A 48 17.22 -8.55 -7.35
C LEU A 48 18.10 -9.62 -6.69
N THR A 49 19.41 -9.54 -6.90
CA THR A 49 20.40 -10.42 -6.25
C THR A 49 20.34 -10.27 -4.73
N LEU A 50 20.41 -9.03 -4.22
CA LEU A 50 20.36 -8.75 -2.78
C LEU A 50 19.03 -9.23 -2.14
N LEU A 51 17.90 -9.04 -2.84
CA LEU A 51 16.61 -9.54 -2.40
C LEU A 51 16.59 -11.08 -2.35
N SER A 52 17.18 -11.75 -3.32
CA SER A 52 17.31 -13.23 -3.35
C SER A 52 18.23 -13.77 -2.27
N GLU A 53 19.23 -13.00 -1.84
CA GLU A 53 20.09 -13.27 -0.68
C GLU A 53 19.37 -13.06 0.66
N GLY A 54 18.09 -12.63 0.64
CA GLY A 54 17.28 -12.39 1.82
C GLY A 54 17.52 -11.03 2.50
N CYS A 55 18.14 -10.08 1.81
CA CYS A 55 18.28 -8.71 2.30
C CYS A 55 16.93 -7.99 2.29
N THR A 56 16.64 -7.24 3.35
CA THR A 56 15.42 -6.43 3.44
C THR A 56 15.56 -5.12 2.67
N VAL A 57 14.43 -4.54 2.27
CA VAL A 57 14.38 -3.29 1.52
C VAL A 57 15.08 -2.13 2.26
N PRO A 58 14.80 -1.87 3.57
CA PRO A 58 15.49 -0.81 4.31
C PRO A 58 17.00 -1.01 4.39
N PHE A 59 17.47 -2.26 4.56
CA PHE A 59 18.89 -2.57 4.60
C PHE A 59 19.59 -2.30 3.26
N ILE A 60 18.98 -2.70 2.15
CA ILE A 60 19.50 -2.44 0.80
C ILE A 60 19.59 -0.94 0.55
N ALA A 61 18.51 -0.20 0.80
CA ALA A 61 18.42 1.24 0.55
C ALA A 61 19.48 2.04 1.34
N ARG A 62 19.76 1.62 2.58
CA ARG A 62 20.65 2.38 3.47
C ARG A 62 22.09 1.91 3.42
N TYR A 63 22.34 0.61 3.36
CA TYR A 63 23.69 0.05 3.57
C TYR A 63 24.30 -0.65 2.35
N ARG A 64 23.61 -0.69 1.21
CA ARG A 64 24.10 -1.31 -0.05
C ARG A 64 24.01 -0.36 -1.25
N LYS A 65 24.11 0.96 -1.00
CA LYS A 65 23.97 2.03 -2.00
C LYS A 65 24.90 1.87 -3.19
N GLU A 66 26.15 1.50 -2.95
CA GLU A 66 27.15 1.31 -4.02
C GLU A 66 26.80 0.16 -4.96
N ARG A 67 26.25 -0.93 -4.42
CA ARG A 67 25.81 -2.07 -5.23
C ARG A 67 24.62 -1.72 -6.11
N THR A 68 23.67 -0.96 -5.59
CA THR A 68 22.42 -0.62 -6.29
C THR A 68 22.52 0.63 -7.16
N GLY A 69 23.61 1.41 -7.06
CA GLY A 69 23.72 2.72 -7.71
C GLY A 69 22.91 3.79 -6.98
N ALA A 70 22.80 3.69 -5.66
CA ALA A 70 22.10 4.61 -4.77
C ALA A 70 20.56 4.69 -5.04
N LEU A 71 19.96 3.57 -5.44
CA LEU A 71 18.50 3.47 -5.53
C LEU A 71 17.87 3.75 -4.17
N ASP A 72 16.81 4.54 -4.18
CA ASP A 72 16.03 4.82 -2.99
C ASP A 72 15.08 3.65 -2.62
N GLU A 73 14.49 3.73 -1.44
CA GLU A 73 13.61 2.70 -0.91
C GLU A 73 12.37 2.46 -1.80
N VAL A 74 11.82 3.53 -2.39
CA VAL A 74 10.64 3.46 -3.27
C VAL A 74 10.99 2.70 -4.55
N SER A 75 12.13 3.01 -5.15
CA SER A 75 12.62 2.31 -6.35
C SER A 75 12.86 0.81 -6.07
N ILE A 76 13.42 0.46 -4.91
CA ILE A 76 13.66 -0.94 -4.53
C ILE A 76 12.34 -1.69 -4.32
N ILE A 77 11.34 -1.05 -3.68
CA ILE A 77 9.99 -1.63 -3.53
C ILE A 77 9.36 -1.85 -4.91
N ASN A 78 9.40 -0.86 -5.80
CA ASN A 78 8.85 -1.00 -7.15
C ASN A 78 9.54 -2.11 -7.96
N ILE A 79 10.86 -2.26 -7.83
CA ILE A 79 11.60 -3.39 -8.44
C ILE A 79 11.08 -4.72 -7.89
N LYS A 80 10.89 -4.83 -6.58
CA LYS A 80 10.38 -6.05 -5.93
C LYS A 80 8.97 -6.38 -6.41
N ASP A 81 8.05 -5.41 -6.36
CA ASP A 81 6.65 -5.60 -6.73
C ASP A 81 6.51 -6.01 -8.21
N LEU A 82 7.31 -5.37 -9.11
CA LEU A 82 7.31 -5.71 -10.52
C LEU A 82 7.96 -7.08 -10.79
N ASN A 83 9.01 -7.43 -10.06
CA ASN A 83 9.62 -8.76 -10.12
C ASN A 83 8.63 -9.86 -9.73
N ASP A 84 7.86 -9.66 -8.65
CA ASP A 84 6.85 -10.62 -8.20
C ASP A 84 5.77 -10.80 -9.27
N LYS A 85 5.29 -9.68 -9.86
CA LYS A 85 4.32 -9.69 -10.97
C LYS A 85 4.85 -10.43 -12.21
N LEU A 86 6.06 -10.13 -12.66
CA LEU A 86 6.67 -10.78 -13.83
C LEU A 86 6.97 -12.27 -13.57
N THR A 87 7.34 -12.61 -12.35
CA THR A 87 7.53 -14.00 -11.92
C THR A 87 6.21 -14.78 -11.97
N ASP A 88 5.10 -14.19 -11.58
CA ASP A 88 3.79 -14.83 -11.65
C ASP A 88 3.32 -14.98 -13.12
N ILE A 89 3.58 -14.01 -13.99
CA ILE A 89 3.37 -14.14 -15.43
C ILE A 89 4.21 -15.29 -15.99
N ASN A 90 5.46 -15.44 -15.57
CA ASN A 90 6.34 -16.52 -16.02
C ASN A 90 5.83 -17.91 -15.58
N LYS A 91 5.38 -18.04 -14.31
CA LYS A 91 4.73 -19.28 -13.82
C LYS A 91 3.47 -19.60 -14.62
N ARG A 92 2.65 -18.58 -14.90
CA ARG A 92 1.42 -18.73 -15.68
C ARG A 92 1.74 -19.19 -17.11
N ARG A 93 2.77 -18.61 -17.73
CA ARG A 93 3.27 -18.97 -19.05
C ARG A 93 3.69 -20.44 -19.12
N ALA A 94 4.46 -20.91 -18.13
CA ALA A 94 4.85 -22.31 -18.04
C ALA A 94 3.64 -23.26 -17.91
N THR A 95 2.64 -22.88 -17.13
CA THR A 95 1.40 -23.64 -16.98
C THR A 95 0.61 -23.71 -18.30
N ILE A 96 0.56 -22.62 -19.05
CA ILE A 96 -0.12 -22.55 -20.35
C ILE A 96 0.58 -23.45 -21.35
N LEU A 97 1.91 -23.35 -21.48
CA LEU A 97 2.71 -24.18 -22.38
C LEU A 97 2.49 -25.67 -22.09
N SER A 98 2.62 -26.10 -20.84
CA SER A 98 2.41 -27.50 -20.47
C SER A 98 0.99 -28.00 -20.76
N THR A 99 -0.01 -27.14 -20.59
CA THR A 99 -1.42 -27.49 -20.85
C THR A 99 -1.69 -27.66 -22.35
N ILE A 100 -1.11 -26.80 -23.22
CA ILE A 100 -1.27 -26.87 -24.67
C ILE A 100 -0.47 -28.05 -25.23
N GLU A 101 0.73 -28.31 -24.71
CA GLU A 101 1.56 -29.45 -25.05
C GLU A 101 0.86 -30.77 -24.74
N ALA A 102 0.25 -30.90 -23.55
CA ALA A 102 -0.53 -32.07 -23.16
C ALA A 102 -1.72 -32.33 -24.08
N GLN A 103 -2.23 -31.31 -24.76
CA GLN A 103 -3.29 -31.43 -25.78
C GLN A 103 -2.73 -31.80 -27.19
N GLY A 104 -1.41 -31.86 -27.35
CA GLY A 104 -0.76 -32.10 -28.65
C GLY A 104 -0.96 -30.96 -29.66
N LYS A 105 -1.24 -29.73 -29.19
CA LYS A 105 -1.59 -28.58 -30.05
C LYS A 105 -0.52 -27.48 -30.02
N LEU A 106 0.61 -27.68 -29.34
CA LEU A 106 1.70 -26.71 -29.25
C LEU A 106 2.50 -26.72 -30.57
N THR A 107 2.42 -25.62 -31.32
CA THR A 107 3.26 -25.40 -32.51
C THR A 107 4.46 -24.54 -32.18
N PRO A 108 5.58 -24.61 -32.91
CA PRO A 108 6.76 -23.78 -32.67
C PRO A 108 6.47 -22.25 -32.69
N GLU A 109 5.57 -21.83 -33.60
CA GLU A 109 5.16 -20.43 -33.72
C GLU A 109 4.35 -19.96 -32.50
N LEU A 110 3.46 -20.82 -31.98
CA LEU A 110 2.67 -20.52 -30.78
C LEU A 110 3.55 -20.49 -29.54
N GLU A 111 4.47 -21.43 -29.40
CA GLU A 111 5.45 -21.48 -28.34
C GLU A 111 6.28 -20.19 -28.31
N ALA A 112 6.84 -19.77 -29.46
CA ALA A 112 7.59 -18.53 -29.57
C ALA A 112 6.78 -17.29 -29.15
N LYS A 113 5.50 -17.21 -29.55
CA LYS A 113 4.60 -16.13 -29.15
C LYS A 113 4.34 -16.14 -27.64
N ILE A 114 4.07 -17.29 -27.05
CA ILE A 114 3.81 -17.43 -25.61
C ILE A 114 5.07 -17.09 -24.81
N VAL A 115 6.26 -17.59 -25.21
CA VAL A 115 7.53 -17.34 -24.54
C VAL A 115 7.92 -15.86 -24.58
N SER A 116 7.64 -15.15 -25.66
CA SER A 116 7.94 -13.71 -25.79
C SER A 116 6.90 -12.79 -25.12
N CYS A 117 5.74 -13.32 -24.70
CA CYS A 117 4.64 -12.53 -24.15
C CYS A 117 4.82 -12.28 -22.64
N TRP A 118 4.87 -11.01 -22.26
CA TRP A 118 4.93 -10.53 -20.87
C TRP A 118 3.70 -9.71 -20.45
N ASP A 119 2.70 -9.62 -21.31
CA ASP A 119 1.41 -9.01 -21.01
C ASP A 119 0.39 -10.09 -20.63
N ALA A 120 -0.15 -10.00 -19.41
CA ALA A 120 -1.06 -11.00 -18.86
C ALA A 120 -2.34 -11.16 -19.69
N ALA A 121 -2.89 -10.05 -20.22
CA ALA A 121 -4.11 -10.08 -21.02
C ALA A 121 -3.89 -10.78 -22.38
N THR A 122 -2.79 -10.43 -23.05
CA THR A 122 -2.39 -11.07 -24.32
C THR A 122 -2.07 -12.55 -24.11
N LEU A 123 -1.43 -12.91 -22.99
CA LEU A 123 -1.11 -14.30 -22.65
C LEU A 123 -2.39 -15.15 -22.47
N GLU A 124 -3.40 -14.60 -21.79
CA GLU A 124 -4.69 -15.28 -21.64
C GLU A 124 -5.45 -15.37 -22.98
N ASP A 125 -5.33 -14.37 -23.87
CA ASP A 125 -5.90 -14.43 -25.21
C ASP A 125 -5.27 -15.55 -26.05
N LEU A 126 -3.93 -15.70 -26.01
CA LEU A 126 -3.23 -16.80 -26.67
C LEU A 126 -3.66 -18.17 -26.14
N TYR A 127 -3.98 -18.26 -24.86
CA TYR A 127 -4.46 -19.50 -24.23
C TYR A 127 -5.94 -19.78 -24.45
N LEU A 128 -6.76 -18.76 -24.76
CA LEU A 128 -8.23 -18.88 -24.82
C LEU A 128 -8.76 -20.01 -25.74
N PRO A 129 -8.18 -20.25 -26.92
CA PRO A 129 -8.60 -21.36 -27.80
C PRO A 129 -8.36 -22.75 -27.19
N TYR A 130 -7.37 -22.88 -26.29
CA TYR A 130 -6.92 -24.15 -25.71
C TYR A 130 -7.44 -24.36 -24.29
N LYS A 131 -8.08 -23.35 -23.71
CA LYS A 131 -8.59 -23.40 -22.34
C LYS A 131 -9.75 -24.40 -22.27
N PRO A 132 -9.73 -25.39 -21.34
CA PRO A 132 -10.86 -26.30 -21.15
C PRO A 132 -12.15 -25.49 -20.87
N LYS A 133 -13.12 -25.66 -21.76
CA LYS A 133 -14.41 -24.97 -21.69
C LYS A 133 -15.52 -25.95 -21.29
N LYS A 134 -16.59 -25.45 -20.67
CA LYS A 134 -17.86 -26.17 -20.60
C LYS A 134 -18.40 -26.31 -22.02
N ARG A 135 -19.19 -27.36 -22.28
CA ARG A 135 -19.79 -27.63 -23.58
C ARG A 135 -20.49 -26.39 -24.17
N THR A 136 -19.88 -25.76 -25.18
CA THR A 136 -20.37 -24.53 -25.84
C THR A 136 -21.31 -24.89 -27.00
N ARG A 137 -22.11 -23.91 -27.50
CA ARG A 137 -22.92 -24.08 -28.72
C ARG A 137 -22.03 -24.44 -29.90
N ALA A 138 -20.91 -23.79 -30.07
CA ALA A 138 -19.93 -24.08 -31.11
C ALA A 138 -19.37 -25.50 -31.00
N GLN A 139 -19.08 -25.97 -29.77
CA GLN A 139 -18.59 -27.31 -29.55
C GLN A 139 -19.66 -28.35 -29.91
N MET A 140 -20.93 -28.14 -29.54
CA MET A 140 -22.02 -29.01 -29.97
C MET A 140 -22.14 -29.03 -31.49
N ALA A 141 -22.03 -27.87 -32.15
CA ALA A 141 -22.07 -27.80 -33.61
C ALA A 141 -20.89 -28.54 -34.28
N ARG A 142 -19.67 -28.48 -33.68
CA ARG A 142 -18.54 -29.29 -34.15
C ARG A 142 -18.76 -30.79 -33.95
N GLU A 143 -19.33 -31.22 -32.84
CA GLU A 143 -19.71 -32.61 -32.57
C GLU A 143 -20.75 -33.12 -33.59
N HIS A 144 -21.61 -32.22 -34.09
CA HIS A 144 -22.57 -32.54 -35.18
C HIS A 144 -21.95 -32.49 -36.57
N GLY A 145 -20.63 -32.24 -36.69
CA GLY A 145 -19.90 -32.26 -37.96
C GLY A 145 -20.04 -31.00 -38.81
N LEU A 146 -20.42 -29.87 -38.24
CA LEU A 146 -20.66 -28.61 -38.97
C LEU A 146 -19.38 -27.75 -39.19
N GLU A 147 -18.22 -28.19 -38.75
CA GLU A 147 -16.94 -27.47 -38.92
C GLU A 147 -16.62 -27.20 -40.42
N PRO A 148 -16.73 -28.17 -41.38
CA PRO A 148 -16.44 -27.90 -42.78
C PRO A 148 -17.40 -26.88 -43.40
N LEU A 149 -18.67 -26.86 -42.97
CA LEU A 149 -19.64 -25.86 -43.42
C LEU A 149 -19.23 -24.47 -42.94
N ALA A 150 -18.85 -24.31 -41.65
CA ALA A 150 -18.39 -23.06 -41.10
C ALA A 150 -17.15 -22.51 -41.85
N GLN A 151 -16.18 -23.39 -42.15
CA GLN A 151 -14.98 -23.04 -42.92
C GLN A 151 -15.32 -22.62 -44.36
N ALA A 152 -16.19 -23.35 -45.02
CA ALA A 152 -16.62 -23.02 -46.40
C ALA A 152 -17.32 -21.65 -46.47
N ILE A 153 -18.18 -21.32 -45.51
CA ILE A 153 -18.84 -20.01 -45.41
C ILE A 153 -17.82 -18.93 -45.15
N MET A 154 -16.92 -19.13 -44.19
CA MET A 154 -15.92 -18.15 -43.79
C MET A 154 -14.92 -17.81 -44.90
N LEU A 155 -14.56 -18.79 -45.72
CA LEU A 155 -13.68 -18.63 -46.88
C LEU A 155 -14.43 -18.12 -48.14
N GLY A 156 -15.78 -18.06 -48.10
CA GLY A 156 -16.58 -17.72 -49.26
C GLY A 156 -16.51 -18.79 -50.38
N ALA A 157 -16.19 -20.03 -50.02
CA ALA A 157 -15.95 -21.12 -50.95
C ALA A 157 -17.25 -21.72 -51.52
N CYS A 158 -18.42 -21.45 -50.94
CA CYS A 158 -19.71 -21.93 -51.40
C CYS A 158 -20.52 -20.79 -52.06
N ARG A 159 -21.04 -21.05 -53.27
CA ARG A 159 -21.85 -20.09 -54.03
C ARG A 159 -23.23 -19.88 -53.38
N ASP A 160 -23.85 -20.97 -52.93
CA ASP A 160 -25.11 -20.99 -52.18
C ASP A 160 -24.90 -21.74 -50.86
N PRO A 161 -24.77 -21.07 -49.75
CA PRO A 161 -24.52 -21.69 -48.45
C PRO A 161 -25.70 -22.54 -47.95
N TYR A 162 -26.94 -22.19 -48.31
CA TYR A 162 -28.11 -22.95 -47.88
C TYR A 162 -28.23 -24.30 -48.62
N SER A 163 -27.98 -24.32 -49.94
CA SER A 163 -27.90 -25.57 -50.68
C SER A 163 -26.73 -26.44 -50.21
N TYR A 164 -25.60 -25.85 -49.90
CA TYR A 164 -24.45 -26.56 -49.34
C TYR A 164 -24.73 -27.13 -47.93
N ALA A 165 -25.43 -26.39 -47.08
CA ALA A 165 -25.80 -26.78 -45.72
C ALA A 165 -26.70 -28.04 -45.67
N ARG A 166 -27.51 -28.31 -46.71
CA ARG A 166 -28.35 -29.51 -46.78
C ARG A 166 -27.54 -30.81 -46.71
N GLN A 167 -26.27 -30.78 -47.12
CA GLN A 167 -25.38 -31.97 -47.10
C GLN A 167 -24.96 -32.34 -45.66
N PHE A 168 -25.13 -31.42 -44.71
CA PHE A 168 -24.78 -31.58 -43.28
C PHE A 168 -26.01 -31.91 -42.42
N CYS A 169 -27.21 -31.99 -43.01
CA CYS A 169 -28.40 -32.40 -42.26
C CYS A 169 -28.30 -33.87 -41.85
N ASN A 170 -28.57 -34.12 -40.57
CA ASN A 170 -28.55 -35.44 -39.95
C ASN A 170 -29.64 -35.54 -38.86
N LYS A 171 -29.61 -36.58 -38.02
CA LYS A 171 -30.61 -36.79 -36.96
C LYS A 171 -30.63 -35.65 -35.93
N ASP A 172 -29.51 -35.02 -35.69
CA ASP A 172 -29.31 -33.96 -34.66
C ASP A 172 -29.46 -32.56 -35.27
N VAL A 173 -29.25 -32.43 -36.59
CA VAL A 173 -29.37 -31.19 -37.37
C VAL A 173 -30.41 -31.41 -38.45
N THR A 174 -31.66 -31.05 -38.20
CA THR A 174 -32.79 -31.47 -39.03
C THR A 174 -33.02 -30.60 -40.27
N THR A 175 -32.61 -29.34 -40.21
CA THR A 175 -32.82 -28.37 -41.32
C THR A 175 -31.52 -27.71 -41.76
N ALA A 176 -31.49 -27.18 -42.99
CA ALA A 176 -30.40 -26.38 -43.50
C ALA A 176 -30.18 -25.09 -42.63
N ASP A 177 -31.26 -24.53 -42.10
CA ASP A 177 -31.19 -23.35 -41.20
C ASP A 177 -30.51 -23.71 -39.88
N ASP A 178 -30.79 -24.90 -39.32
CA ASP A 178 -30.11 -25.38 -38.11
C ASP A 178 -28.60 -25.60 -38.37
N ALA A 179 -28.25 -26.14 -39.54
CA ALA A 179 -26.88 -26.34 -39.98
C ALA A 179 -26.13 -24.98 -40.11
N ILE A 180 -26.75 -23.98 -40.75
CA ILE A 180 -26.22 -22.62 -40.89
C ILE A 180 -26.03 -21.98 -39.52
N LYS A 181 -27.02 -22.07 -38.63
CA LYS A 181 -26.95 -21.53 -37.30
C LYS A 181 -25.83 -22.18 -36.48
N GLY A 182 -25.67 -23.49 -36.53
CA GLY A 182 -24.55 -24.18 -35.91
C GLY A 182 -23.20 -23.75 -36.50
N ALA A 183 -23.11 -23.60 -37.83
CA ALA A 183 -21.91 -23.07 -38.47
C ALA A 183 -21.59 -21.60 -38.01
N GLN A 184 -22.63 -20.77 -37.89
CA GLN A 184 -22.46 -19.41 -37.36
C GLN A 184 -21.98 -19.39 -35.88
N ASP A 185 -22.46 -20.33 -35.03
CA ASP A 185 -21.97 -20.47 -33.66
C ASP A 185 -20.47 -20.84 -33.62
N ILE A 186 -20.01 -21.73 -34.55
CA ILE A 186 -18.58 -22.06 -34.70
C ILE A 186 -17.78 -20.81 -35.12
N MET A 187 -18.24 -20.15 -36.20
CA MET A 187 -17.58 -18.94 -36.70
C MET A 187 -17.50 -17.85 -35.66
N ALA A 188 -18.56 -17.63 -34.89
CA ALA A 188 -18.59 -16.64 -33.83
C ALA A 188 -17.58 -16.96 -32.73
N GLU A 189 -17.43 -18.24 -32.35
CA GLU A 189 -16.43 -18.64 -31.36
C GLU A 189 -14.99 -18.46 -31.88
N ASP A 190 -14.74 -18.82 -33.16
CA ASP A 190 -13.41 -18.68 -33.77
C ASP A 190 -13.01 -17.20 -33.90
N ILE A 191 -13.93 -16.33 -34.31
CA ILE A 191 -13.72 -14.87 -34.34
C ILE A 191 -13.47 -14.33 -32.95
N ALA A 192 -14.20 -14.80 -31.94
CA ALA A 192 -14.04 -14.35 -30.55
C ALA A 192 -12.74 -14.83 -29.89
N ASN A 193 -12.22 -15.98 -30.32
CA ASN A 193 -10.95 -16.53 -29.85
C ASN A 193 -9.75 -15.93 -30.61
N ASN A 194 -9.99 -15.20 -31.70
CA ASN A 194 -8.92 -14.61 -32.48
C ASN A 194 -8.27 -13.41 -31.75
N GLU A 195 -6.94 -13.43 -31.62
CA GLU A 195 -6.15 -12.41 -30.93
C GLU A 195 -6.36 -11.01 -31.50
N GLU A 196 -6.38 -10.85 -32.83
CA GLU A 196 -6.53 -9.53 -33.49
C GLU A 196 -7.93 -8.95 -33.30
N SER A 197 -8.97 -9.78 -33.25
CA SER A 197 -10.33 -9.36 -32.91
C SER A 197 -10.38 -8.76 -31.51
N ARG A 198 -9.80 -9.46 -30.54
CA ARG A 198 -9.76 -9.01 -29.14
C ARG A 198 -8.89 -7.76 -28.98
N LYS A 199 -7.71 -7.68 -29.62
CA LYS A 199 -6.86 -6.49 -29.65
C LYS A 199 -7.59 -5.28 -30.21
N THR A 200 -8.38 -5.46 -31.28
CA THR A 200 -9.16 -4.38 -31.89
C THR A 200 -10.16 -3.77 -30.92
N VAL A 201 -10.90 -4.63 -30.18
CA VAL A 201 -11.88 -4.18 -29.18
C VAL A 201 -11.17 -3.55 -27.97
N ARG A 202 -10.12 -4.18 -27.48
CA ARG A 202 -9.34 -3.65 -26.33
C ARG A 202 -8.73 -2.28 -26.63
N ALA A 203 -8.20 -2.09 -27.84
CA ALA A 203 -7.66 -0.79 -28.27
C ALA A 203 -8.73 0.29 -28.32
N GLU A 204 -9.96 -0.05 -28.69
CA GLU A 204 -11.10 0.85 -28.66
C GLU A 204 -11.47 1.23 -27.23
N PHE A 205 -11.62 0.23 -26.32
CA PHE A 205 -11.89 0.49 -24.90
C PHE A 205 -10.83 1.36 -24.27
N ARG A 206 -9.54 1.12 -24.48
CA ARG A 206 -8.44 1.98 -23.97
C ARG A 206 -8.57 3.43 -24.42
N ARG A 207 -9.13 3.67 -25.58
CA ARG A 207 -9.27 5.03 -26.15
C ARG A 207 -10.55 5.73 -25.71
N THR A 208 -11.68 5.04 -25.69
CA THR A 208 -13.01 5.65 -25.64
C THR A 208 -13.93 5.09 -24.56
N ALA A 209 -13.48 4.14 -23.73
CA ALA A 209 -14.32 3.59 -22.68
C ALA A 209 -14.83 4.67 -21.71
N MET A 210 -16.14 4.67 -21.48
CA MET A 210 -16.83 5.49 -20.51
C MET A 210 -17.23 4.67 -19.31
N ILE A 211 -16.95 5.17 -18.11
CA ILE A 211 -17.56 4.66 -16.89
C ILE A 211 -18.85 5.44 -16.63
N THR A 212 -19.93 4.72 -16.43
CA THR A 212 -21.25 5.30 -16.14
C THR A 212 -21.82 4.67 -14.89
N SER A 213 -22.57 5.43 -14.11
CA SER A 213 -23.37 4.89 -13.02
C SER A 213 -24.80 5.38 -13.10
N LYS A 214 -25.73 4.52 -12.74
CA LYS A 214 -27.17 4.83 -12.69
C LYS A 214 -27.76 4.32 -11.39
N VAL A 215 -28.61 5.17 -10.76
CA VAL A 215 -29.29 4.79 -9.52
C VAL A 215 -30.27 3.64 -9.74
N VAL A 216 -30.33 2.73 -8.78
CA VAL A 216 -31.37 1.70 -8.71
C VAL A 216 -32.69 2.38 -8.30
N LYS A 217 -33.73 2.27 -9.12
CA LYS A 217 -34.97 3.03 -8.96
C LYS A 217 -35.58 2.94 -7.55
N SER A 218 -35.53 1.77 -6.93
CA SER A 218 -36.05 1.54 -5.57
C SER A 218 -35.23 2.22 -4.47
N LYS A 219 -33.99 2.64 -4.75
CA LYS A 219 -33.06 3.24 -3.79
C LYS A 219 -32.94 4.75 -3.91
N LYS A 220 -33.60 5.36 -4.90
CA LYS A 220 -33.43 6.78 -5.24
C LYS A 220 -33.85 7.72 -4.10
N ASP A 221 -34.91 7.37 -3.39
CA ASP A 221 -35.55 8.24 -2.39
C ASP A 221 -35.17 7.82 -0.95
N GLU A 222 -34.26 6.84 -0.77
CA GLU A 222 -33.79 6.44 0.55
C GLU A 222 -32.81 7.48 1.10
N GLU A 223 -32.97 7.88 2.36
CA GLU A 223 -32.12 8.87 3.03
C GLU A 223 -30.63 8.48 3.02
N GLU A 224 -30.34 7.19 3.22
CA GLU A 224 -28.97 6.64 3.19
C GLU A 224 -28.30 6.73 1.80
N SER A 225 -29.10 6.83 0.72
CA SER A 225 -28.62 6.93 -0.66
C SER A 225 -28.21 8.34 -1.05
N VAL A 226 -28.66 9.37 -0.33
CA VAL A 226 -28.40 10.79 -0.64
C VAL A 226 -26.89 11.09 -0.68
N LYS A 227 -26.08 10.43 0.12
CA LYS A 227 -24.62 10.56 0.11
C LYS A 227 -23.96 10.21 -1.25
N TYR A 228 -24.69 9.46 -2.11
CA TYR A 228 -24.25 9.07 -3.46
C TYR A 228 -24.98 9.82 -4.58
N ALA A 229 -25.73 10.88 -4.27
CA ALA A 229 -26.55 11.61 -5.26
C ALA A 229 -25.74 12.06 -6.49
N ASP A 230 -24.48 12.42 -6.33
CA ASP A 230 -23.59 12.83 -7.40
C ASP A 230 -23.32 11.70 -8.42
N TYR A 231 -23.61 10.43 -8.07
CA TYR A 231 -23.43 9.23 -8.90
C TYR A 231 -24.75 8.59 -9.36
N PHE A 232 -25.89 9.22 -9.12
CA PHE A 232 -27.19 8.72 -9.57
C PHE A 232 -27.37 8.72 -11.08
N GLU A 233 -26.74 9.68 -11.75
CA GLU A 233 -26.60 9.75 -13.21
C GLU A 233 -25.22 10.33 -13.53
N PHE A 234 -24.24 9.47 -13.69
CA PHE A 234 -22.85 9.88 -13.85
C PHE A 234 -22.26 9.25 -15.12
N SER A 235 -21.41 10.00 -15.83
CA SER A 235 -20.68 9.54 -17.00
C SER A 235 -19.38 10.30 -17.16
N GLU A 236 -18.26 9.57 -17.26
CA GLU A 236 -16.93 10.15 -17.46
C GLU A 236 -16.02 9.17 -18.25
N PRO A 237 -15.04 9.64 -19.05
CA PRO A 237 -14.06 8.77 -19.67
C PRO A 237 -13.27 7.99 -18.60
N LEU A 238 -13.27 6.65 -18.68
CA LEU A 238 -12.61 5.77 -17.69
C LEU A 238 -11.14 6.14 -17.47
N LYS A 239 -10.43 6.49 -18.53
CA LYS A 239 -9.01 6.87 -18.47
C LYS A 239 -8.76 8.14 -17.62
N ARG A 240 -9.74 9.04 -17.52
CA ARG A 240 -9.64 10.32 -16.80
C ARG A 240 -10.38 10.32 -15.48
N CYS A 241 -11.19 9.29 -15.20
CA CYS A 241 -11.97 9.21 -13.98
C CYS A 241 -11.04 9.05 -12.78
N PRO A 242 -11.03 10.00 -11.82
CA PRO A 242 -10.19 9.92 -10.62
C PRO A 242 -10.55 8.72 -9.76
N SER A 243 -9.56 8.10 -9.13
CA SER A 243 -9.72 6.87 -8.35
C SER A 243 -10.71 7.00 -7.20
N HIS A 244 -10.79 8.16 -6.53
CA HIS A 244 -11.77 8.37 -5.46
C HIS A 244 -13.22 8.31 -5.95
N ARG A 245 -13.51 8.74 -7.20
CA ARG A 245 -14.84 8.61 -7.80
C ARG A 245 -15.15 7.15 -8.15
N VAL A 246 -14.17 6.45 -8.70
CA VAL A 246 -14.30 5.00 -8.97
C VAL A 246 -14.59 4.27 -7.67
N MET A 247 -13.83 4.53 -6.60
CA MET A 247 -14.06 3.90 -5.28
C MET A 247 -15.42 4.26 -4.68
N ALA A 248 -15.87 5.52 -4.82
CA ALA A 248 -17.21 5.93 -4.37
C ALA A 248 -18.32 5.17 -5.10
N MET A 249 -18.22 5.05 -6.43
CA MET A 249 -19.16 4.29 -7.24
C MET A 249 -19.14 2.80 -6.88
N LEU A 250 -17.96 2.19 -6.72
CA LEU A 250 -17.82 0.78 -6.33
C LEU A 250 -18.46 0.50 -4.96
N ARG A 251 -18.30 1.42 -3.99
CA ARG A 251 -18.98 1.32 -2.69
C ARG A 251 -20.49 1.45 -2.84
N ALA A 252 -20.95 2.42 -3.63
CA ALA A 252 -22.39 2.62 -3.89
C ALA A 252 -23.03 1.41 -4.60
N GLU A 253 -22.28 0.75 -5.50
CA GLU A 253 -22.73 -0.50 -6.15
C GLU A 253 -22.79 -1.66 -5.16
N LYS A 254 -21.78 -1.80 -4.31
CA LYS A 254 -21.74 -2.82 -3.24
C LYS A 254 -22.90 -2.66 -2.24
N GLU A 255 -23.28 -1.40 -1.94
CA GLU A 255 -24.45 -1.07 -1.11
C GLU A 255 -25.78 -1.18 -1.91
N GLY A 256 -25.74 -1.49 -3.20
CA GLY A 256 -26.92 -1.68 -4.05
C GLY A 256 -27.62 -0.39 -4.47
N VAL A 257 -26.99 0.77 -4.28
CA VAL A 257 -27.56 2.09 -4.58
C VAL A 257 -27.45 2.45 -6.06
N VAL A 258 -26.32 2.12 -6.70
CA VAL A 258 -26.11 2.36 -8.13
C VAL A 258 -25.73 1.08 -8.85
N LYS A 259 -25.78 1.10 -10.20
CA LYS A 259 -25.18 0.11 -11.07
C LYS A 259 -24.13 0.79 -11.91
N ILE A 260 -22.91 0.22 -11.94
CA ILE A 260 -21.81 0.69 -12.76
C ILE A 260 -21.82 -0.06 -14.09
N ASN A 261 -21.52 0.65 -15.17
CA ASN A 261 -21.27 0.07 -16.47
C ASN A 261 -20.06 0.74 -17.13
N ILE A 262 -19.20 -0.07 -17.77
CA ILE A 262 -18.09 0.42 -18.57
C ILE A 262 -18.35 -0.02 -20.00
N ALA A 263 -18.55 0.94 -20.90
CA ALA A 263 -18.91 0.68 -22.29
C ALA A 263 -18.21 1.67 -23.23
N THR A 264 -18.23 1.37 -24.50
CA THR A 264 -17.74 2.22 -25.58
C THR A 264 -18.79 2.35 -26.70
N ASP A 265 -18.85 3.51 -27.30
CA ASP A 265 -19.67 3.82 -28.48
C ASP A 265 -18.85 3.68 -29.79
N GLY A 266 -17.68 3.05 -29.74
CA GLY A 266 -16.80 2.90 -30.89
C GLY A 266 -17.33 1.92 -31.94
N ASN A 267 -16.57 1.78 -33.00
CA ASN A 267 -16.94 1.01 -34.21
C ASN A 267 -16.16 -0.32 -34.36
N ALA A 268 -15.66 -0.88 -33.26
CA ALA A 268 -14.90 -2.14 -33.28
C ALA A 268 -15.70 -3.27 -33.90
N MET A 269 -17.02 -3.32 -33.63
CA MET A 269 -17.91 -4.33 -34.24
C MET A 269 -17.88 -4.24 -35.78
N GLU A 270 -18.02 -3.04 -36.34
CA GLU A 270 -17.99 -2.84 -37.81
C GLU A 270 -16.60 -3.17 -38.37
N ARG A 271 -15.53 -2.84 -37.66
CA ARG A 271 -14.16 -3.17 -38.09
C ARG A 271 -13.93 -4.67 -38.16
N ILE A 272 -14.36 -5.43 -37.14
CA ILE A 272 -14.30 -6.87 -37.11
C ILE A 272 -15.16 -7.47 -38.24
N SER A 273 -16.41 -7.04 -38.36
CA SER A 273 -17.31 -7.53 -39.40
C SER A 273 -16.75 -7.27 -40.80
N ARG A 274 -16.16 -6.10 -41.05
CA ARG A 274 -15.53 -5.78 -42.36
C ARG A 274 -14.27 -6.59 -42.62
N TYR A 275 -13.52 -6.96 -41.59
CA TYR A 275 -12.33 -7.79 -41.75
C TYR A 275 -12.66 -9.20 -42.20
N TYR A 276 -13.70 -9.83 -41.62
CA TYR A 276 -14.08 -11.19 -41.91
C TYR A 276 -15.06 -11.31 -43.08
N SER A 277 -15.97 -10.35 -43.28
CA SER A 277 -16.96 -10.39 -44.38
C SER A 277 -16.50 -9.56 -45.58
N LYS A 278 -15.91 -10.22 -46.60
CA LYS A 278 -15.48 -9.57 -47.84
C LYS A 278 -16.50 -9.83 -48.94
N GLY A 279 -16.89 -8.76 -49.66
CA GLY A 279 -17.84 -8.85 -50.75
C GLY A 279 -19.33 -8.77 -50.36
N TYR A 280 -20.23 -9.12 -51.27
CA TYR A 280 -21.69 -9.02 -51.09
C TYR A 280 -22.40 -10.33 -51.35
N THR A 281 -21.77 -11.47 -51.08
CA THR A 281 -22.33 -12.80 -51.24
C THR A 281 -23.14 -13.21 -49.99
N ASP A 282 -24.00 -14.26 -50.14
CA ASP A 282 -24.72 -14.79 -48.99
C ASP A 282 -23.76 -15.32 -47.90
N CYS A 283 -22.62 -15.91 -48.28
CA CYS A 283 -21.56 -16.25 -47.32
C CYS A 283 -21.05 -15.04 -46.55
N SER A 284 -20.82 -13.90 -47.22
CA SER A 284 -20.35 -12.67 -46.55
C SER A 284 -21.39 -12.10 -45.58
N LYS A 285 -22.69 -12.22 -45.89
CA LYS A 285 -23.79 -11.85 -45.01
C LYS A 285 -23.79 -12.70 -43.74
N LEU A 286 -23.74 -14.03 -43.88
CA LEU A 286 -23.70 -14.99 -42.76
C LEU A 286 -22.45 -14.79 -41.89
N THR A 287 -21.29 -14.49 -42.49
CA THR A 287 -20.06 -14.19 -41.77
C THR A 287 -20.15 -12.85 -41.01
N ARG A 288 -20.84 -11.85 -41.59
CA ARG A 288 -21.12 -10.60 -40.90
C ARG A 288 -21.98 -10.82 -39.64
N GLU A 289 -23.08 -11.57 -39.81
CA GLU A 289 -23.97 -11.89 -38.67
C GLU A 289 -23.22 -12.66 -37.56
N ALA A 290 -22.38 -13.64 -37.93
CA ALA A 290 -21.52 -14.35 -36.98
C ALA A 290 -20.51 -13.43 -36.30
N SER A 291 -19.93 -12.46 -37.03
CA SER A 291 -19.00 -11.48 -36.47
C SER A 291 -19.69 -10.54 -35.48
N GLU A 292 -20.92 -10.10 -35.76
CA GLU A 292 -21.71 -9.29 -34.85
C GLU A 292 -22.10 -10.07 -33.59
N ASP A 293 -22.46 -11.34 -33.70
CA ASP A 293 -22.75 -12.20 -32.58
C ASP A 293 -21.49 -12.44 -31.73
N ALA A 294 -20.34 -12.72 -32.38
CA ALA A 294 -19.04 -12.82 -31.70
C ALA A 294 -18.73 -11.59 -30.86
N TYR A 295 -18.93 -10.40 -31.46
CA TYR A 295 -18.70 -9.15 -30.75
C TYR A 295 -19.68 -8.98 -29.58
N LYS A 296 -20.99 -9.04 -29.83
CA LYS A 296 -22.03 -8.72 -28.85
C LYS A 296 -22.08 -9.72 -27.68
N ARG A 297 -21.93 -11.03 -27.98
CA ARG A 297 -22.13 -12.10 -26.99
C ARG A 297 -20.84 -12.58 -26.34
N LEU A 298 -19.70 -12.54 -27.02
CA LEU A 298 -18.48 -13.19 -26.55
C LEU A 298 -17.36 -12.18 -26.24
N ILE A 299 -16.99 -11.29 -27.19
CA ILE A 299 -15.82 -10.43 -27.04
C ILE A 299 -16.13 -9.25 -26.10
N ARG A 300 -17.17 -8.48 -26.41
CA ARG A 300 -17.51 -7.25 -25.68
C ARG A 300 -17.71 -7.49 -24.18
N PRO A 301 -18.54 -8.45 -23.71
CA PRO A 301 -18.72 -8.69 -22.28
C PRO A 301 -17.43 -9.14 -21.58
N SER A 302 -16.57 -9.88 -22.28
CA SER A 302 -15.27 -10.31 -21.75
C SER A 302 -14.33 -9.12 -21.55
N ILE A 303 -14.24 -8.21 -22.54
CA ILE A 303 -13.41 -7.02 -22.48
C ILE A 303 -13.99 -5.97 -21.50
N GLU A 304 -15.32 -5.81 -21.43
CA GLU A 304 -15.97 -4.98 -20.40
C GLU A 304 -15.54 -5.40 -18.98
N ASN A 305 -15.60 -6.70 -18.68
CA ASN A 305 -15.16 -7.23 -17.39
C ASN A 305 -13.67 -7.02 -17.13
N GLU A 306 -12.82 -7.13 -18.17
CA GLU A 306 -11.39 -6.83 -18.09
C GLU A 306 -11.16 -5.38 -17.66
N PHE A 307 -11.84 -4.43 -18.31
CA PHE A 307 -11.70 -3.00 -17.99
C PHE A 307 -12.34 -2.61 -16.66
N VAL A 308 -13.41 -3.26 -16.22
CA VAL A 308 -13.96 -3.10 -14.87
C VAL A 308 -12.90 -3.51 -13.83
N LYS A 309 -12.25 -4.66 -14.04
CA LYS A 309 -11.20 -5.16 -13.15
C LYS A 309 -9.99 -4.22 -13.15
N GLU A 310 -9.48 -3.83 -14.32
CA GLU A 310 -8.34 -2.91 -14.47
C GLU A 310 -8.63 -1.55 -13.81
N GLY A 311 -9.83 -0.99 -14.03
CA GLY A 311 -10.25 0.27 -13.42
C GLY A 311 -10.34 0.20 -11.89
N ARG A 312 -10.84 -0.93 -11.35
CA ARG A 312 -10.87 -1.21 -9.90
C ARG A 312 -9.45 -1.32 -9.34
N GLU A 313 -8.61 -2.17 -9.91
CA GLU A 313 -7.23 -2.39 -9.43
C GLU A 313 -6.43 -1.10 -9.41
N ARG A 314 -6.52 -0.28 -10.46
CA ARG A 314 -5.89 1.04 -10.48
C ARG A 314 -6.37 1.94 -9.35
N ALA A 315 -7.70 1.99 -9.13
CA ALA A 315 -8.27 2.84 -8.09
C ALA A 315 -7.89 2.37 -6.69
N GLU A 316 -7.85 1.07 -6.45
CA GLU A 316 -7.40 0.46 -5.20
C GLU A 316 -5.92 0.73 -4.95
N ASP A 317 -5.04 0.56 -5.94
CA ASP A 317 -3.60 0.78 -5.81
C ASP A 317 -3.29 2.26 -5.49
N GLU A 318 -3.97 3.21 -6.15
CA GLU A 318 -3.84 4.64 -5.84
C GLU A 318 -4.34 4.96 -4.41
N ALA A 319 -5.47 4.38 -3.99
CA ALA A 319 -6.00 4.57 -2.63
C ALA A 319 -5.05 4.01 -1.57
N ILE A 320 -4.50 2.80 -1.78
CA ILE A 320 -3.54 2.16 -0.88
C ILE A 320 -2.26 3.00 -0.76
N ASN A 321 -1.79 3.61 -1.84
CA ASN A 321 -0.63 4.50 -1.81
C ASN A 321 -0.89 5.75 -0.94
N VAL A 322 -2.07 6.35 -1.04
CA VAL A 322 -2.47 7.47 -0.17
C VAL A 322 -2.53 7.02 1.29
N PHE A 323 -3.13 5.86 1.58
CA PHE A 323 -3.21 5.33 2.95
C PHE A 323 -1.82 5.04 3.53
N SER A 324 -0.91 4.48 2.74
CA SER A 324 0.49 4.25 3.10
C SER A 324 1.19 5.56 3.45
N THR A 325 0.97 6.61 2.67
CA THR A 325 1.56 7.93 2.91
C THR A 325 0.99 8.58 4.18
N ASN A 326 -0.32 8.50 4.39
CA ASN A 326 -0.96 9.00 5.60
C ASN A 326 -0.46 8.24 6.85
N LEU A 327 -0.35 6.91 6.78
CA LEU A 327 0.23 6.12 7.86
C LEU A 327 1.68 6.52 8.15
N ARG A 328 2.51 6.71 7.11
CA ARG A 328 3.89 7.16 7.25
C ARG A 328 3.98 8.50 7.99
N GLN A 329 3.15 9.46 7.62
CA GLN A 329 3.12 10.78 8.28
C GLN A 329 2.69 10.66 9.74
N LEU A 330 1.70 9.82 10.04
CA LEU A 330 1.23 9.57 11.40
C LEU A 330 2.32 8.94 12.27
N LEU A 331 3.00 7.90 11.77
CA LEU A 331 4.08 7.21 12.47
C LEU A 331 5.31 8.10 12.69
N LEU A 332 5.61 8.99 11.75
CA LEU A 332 6.72 9.93 11.81
C LEU A 332 6.33 11.28 12.42
N SER A 333 5.16 11.39 13.06
CA SER A 333 4.77 12.60 13.80
C SER A 333 5.75 12.90 14.92
N ALA A 334 5.89 14.19 15.23
CA ALA A 334 6.82 14.71 16.24
C ALA A 334 6.55 14.12 17.63
N PRO A 335 7.51 13.47 18.29
CA PRO A 335 7.36 12.96 19.63
C PRO A 335 7.58 14.07 20.67
N LEU A 336 6.86 14.00 21.80
CA LEU A 336 7.14 14.82 22.97
C LEU A 336 8.46 14.40 23.66
N GLY A 337 8.84 13.13 23.48
CA GLY A 337 9.99 12.50 24.12
C GLY A 337 9.69 11.99 25.54
N GLN A 338 10.77 11.70 26.30
CA GLN A 338 10.68 11.12 27.65
C GLN A 338 10.25 12.18 28.68
N LYS A 339 8.94 12.40 28.79
CA LYS A 339 8.30 13.30 29.74
C LYS A 339 7.12 12.62 30.41
N ALA A 340 6.85 13.00 31.68
CA ALA A 340 5.64 12.52 32.36
C ALA A 340 4.41 13.14 31.71
N VAL A 341 3.39 12.33 31.41
CA VAL A 341 2.18 12.74 30.68
C VAL A 341 0.93 12.29 31.42
N MET A 342 -0.09 13.15 31.41
CA MET A 342 -1.46 12.81 31.81
C MET A 342 -2.29 12.59 30.55
N GLY A 343 -2.75 11.37 30.30
CA GLY A 343 -3.62 11.03 29.16
C GLY A 343 -5.08 11.09 29.56
N ILE A 344 -5.89 11.72 28.73
CA ILE A 344 -7.35 11.82 28.91
C ILE A 344 -8.04 11.20 27.70
N ASP A 345 -8.85 10.18 27.97
CA ASP A 345 -9.78 9.58 27.00
C ASP A 345 -11.16 10.22 27.23
N PRO A 346 -11.63 11.10 26.31
CA PRO A 346 -12.85 11.88 26.50
C PRO A 346 -14.14 11.03 26.43
N GLY A 347 -15.18 11.42 27.18
CA GLY A 347 -16.46 10.77 27.09
C GLY A 347 -17.59 11.49 27.82
N PHE A 348 -18.74 11.71 27.15
CA PHE A 348 -19.89 12.41 27.73
C PHE A 348 -20.61 11.58 28.81
N ARG A 349 -21.00 10.36 28.48
CA ARG A 349 -21.85 9.53 29.36
C ARG A 349 -21.06 8.79 30.43
N THR A 350 -19.96 8.20 30.05
CA THR A 350 -19.13 7.35 30.93
C THR A 350 -18.08 8.14 31.71
N GLY A 351 -18.02 9.45 31.53
CA GLY A 351 -16.98 10.33 32.06
C GLY A 351 -15.65 10.18 31.27
N CYS A 352 -14.74 11.13 31.48
CA CYS A 352 -13.39 11.10 30.92
C CYS A 352 -12.50 10.21 31.79
N LYS A 353 -11.70 9.35 31.15
CA LYS A 353 -10.73 8.48 31.83
C LYS A 353 -9.37 9.15 31.80
N VAL A 354 -8.79 9.33 32.97
CA VAL A 354 -7.51 10.03 33.12
C VAL A 354 -6.46 9.07 33.64
N ALA A 355 -5.37 8.88 32.91
CA ALA A 355 -4.24 8.05 33.31
C ALA A 355 -2.97 8.90 33.39
N CYS A 356 -2.19 8.73 34.46
CA CYS A 356 -0.87 9.35 34.63
C CYS A 356 0.21 8.33 34.33
N ILE A 357 1.21 8.72 33.52
CA ILE A 357 2.41 7.92 33.21
C ILE A 357 3.68 8.74 33.54
N ASN A 358 4.76 8.02 33.89
CA ASN A 358 6.06 8.67 34.12
C ASN A 358 6.83 8.92 32.81
N ALA A 359 8.05 9.45 32.92
CA ALA A 359 8.91 9.76 31.78
C ALA A 359 9.33 8.52 30.95
N GLU A 360 9.30 7.34 31.54
CA GLU A 360 9.57 6.06 30.89
C GLU A 360 8.31 5.43 30.27
N GLY A 361 7.13 6.07 30.40
CA GLY A 361 5.84 5.58 29.91
C GLY A 361 5.20 4.50 30.81
N ALA A 362 5.70 4.32 32.05
CA ALA A 362 5.10 3.40 33.00
C ALA A 362 3.86 4.02 33.67
N TYR A 363 2.83 3.19 33.83
CA TYR A 363 1.58 3.56 34.49
C TYR A 363 1.79 3.88 35.98
N LEU A 364 1.23 5.00 36.43
CA LEU A 364 1.30 5.47 37.81
C LEU A 364 -0.05 5.46 38.51
N HIS A 365 -1.10 6.00 37.87
CA HIS A 365 -2.40 6.22 38.49
C HIS A 365 -3.50 6.43 37.47
N TYR A 366 -4.74 6.18 37.88
CA TYR A 366 -5.94 6.35 37.11
C TYR A 366 -7.08 6.91 37.94
N GLU A 367 -7.85 7.85 37.38
CA GLU A 367 -9.14 8.32 37.90
C GLU A 367 -10.13 8.55 36.75
N ALA A 368 -11.43 8.36 37.01
CA ALA A 368 -12.50 8.81 36.13
C ALA A 368 -13.02 10.17 36.62
N ILE A 369 -13.18 11.11 35.70
CA ILE A 369 -13.69 12.45 35.98
C ILE A 369 -14.97 12.72 35.17
N PHE A 370 -15.84 13.59 35.66
CA PHE A 370 -17.12 13.91 35.03
C PHE A 370 -17.25 15.43 34.79
N PRO A 371 -16.45 16.02 33.88
CA PRO A 371 -16.40 17.47 33.71
C PRO A 371 -17.75 18.10 33.33
N PHE A 372 -18.61 17.34 32.63
CA PHE A 372 -19.90 17.82 32.15
C PHE A 372 -21.06 17.68 33.17
N ARG A 373 -20.80 17.05 34.31
CA ARG A 373 -21.77 16.86 35.39
C ARG A 373 -21.32 17.46 36.71
N GLU A 374 -20.04 17.34 37.01
CA GLU A 374 -19.40 17.73 38.29
C GLU A 374 -18.12 18.54 38.03
N ALA A 375 -18.23 19.65 37.29
CA ALA A 375 -17.08 20.42 36.80
C ALA A 375 -16.07 20.78 37.88
N ASN A 376 -16.54 21.31 39.03
CA ASN A 376 -15.65 21.72 40.12
C ASN A 376 -14.88 20.53 40.71
N ARG A 377 -15.56 19.41 40.95
CA ARG A 377 -14.94 18.18 41.45
C ARG A 377 -13.94 17.60 40.46
N ALA A 378 -14.26 17.59 39.19
CA ALA A 378 -13.37 17.14 38.11
C ALA A 378 -12.11 18.04 38.05
N ALA A 379 -12.25 19.36 38.19
CA ALA A 379 -11.13 20.28 38.22
C ALA A 379 -10.21 20.05 39.43
N GLU A 380 -10.78 19.82 40.62
CA GLU A 380 -10.02 19.49 41.82
C GLU A 380 -9.28 18.15 41.70
N GLN A 381 -9.92 17.14 41.09
CA GLN A 381 -9.28 15.84 40.81
C GLN A 381 -8.07 16.02 39.89
N LEU A 382 -8.20 16.77 38.78
CA LEU A 382 -7.11 17.03 37.85
C LEU A 382 -5.95 17.82 38.52
N LYS A 383 -6.27 18.85 39.32
CA LYS A 383 -5.24 19.60 40.07
C LYS A 383 -4.47 18.70 41.03
N ARG A 384 -5.18 17.88 41.81
CA ARG A 384 -4.57 16.95 42.77
C ARG A 384 -3.67 15.95 42.06
N MET A 385 -4.10 15.38 40.91
CA MET A 385 -3.26 14.47 40.09
C MET A 385 -2.05 15.23 39.54
N ALA A 386 -2.24 16.46 39.04
CA ALA A 386 -1.17 17.29 38.52
C ALA A 386 -0.10 17.60 39.58
N ASP A 387 -0.49 17.90 40.81
CA ASP A 387 0.42 18.19 41.92
C ASP A 387 1.19 16.92 42.35
N ARG A 388 0.50 15.77 42.38
CA ARG A 388 1.10 14.52 42.84
C ARG A 388 2.07 13.92 41.82
N PHE A 389 1.70 13.86 40.54
CA PHE A 389 2.45 13.15 39.50
C PHE A 389 3.30 14.09 38.64
N ARG A 390 3.10 15.38 38.73
CA ARG A 390 3.85 16.46 38.03
C ARG A 390 4.00 16.20 36.51
N PRO A 391 2.92 15.93 35.78
CA PRO A 391 3.00 15.78 34.35
C PRO A 391 3.51 17.06 33.68
N GLN A 392 4.32 16.91 32.65
CA GLN A 392 4.85 18.02 31.86
C GLN A 392 3.92 18.36 30.68
N ALA A 393 3.02 17.41 30.32
CA ALA A 393 2.01 17.61 29.30
C ALA A 393 0.73 16.84 29.61
N ILE A 394 -0.36 17.32 29.03
CA ILE A 394 -1.66 16.63 29.02
C ILE A 394 -1.99 16.25 27.58
N ALA A 395 -2.27 14.96 27.36
CA ALA A 395 -2.72 14.40 26.08
C ALA A 395 -4.22 14.14 26.12
N ILE A 396 -4.99 14.73 25.23
CA ILE A 396 -6.45 14.54 25.12
C ILE A 396 -6.74 13.81 23.81
N GLY A 397 -7.48 12.69 23.86
CA GLY A 397 -7.92 11.98 22.67
C GLY A 397 -8.82 12.87 21.79
N ASN A 398 -8.74 12.71 20.45
CA ASN A 398 -9.48 13.54 19.49
C ASN A 398 -10.89 13.01 19.16
N GLY A 399 -11.42 12.05 19.92
CA GLY A 399 -12.73 11.47 19.68
C GLY A 399 -13.88 12.28 20.23
N THR A 400 -14.98 11.57 20.57
CA THR A 400 -16.21 12.19 21.09
C THR A 400 -15.93 12.97 22.38
N ALA A 401 -16.45 14.19 22.52
CA ALA A 401 -16.23 15.11 23.66
C ALA A 401 -14.82 15.68 23.81
N SER A 402 -13.95 15.54 22.79
CA SER A 402 -12.55 16.00 22.83
C SER A 402 -12.46 17.50 23.09
N ARG A 403 -13.24 18.31 22.39
CA ARG A 403 -13.19 19.78 22.46
C ARG A 403 -13.70 20.33 23.77
N GLU A 404 -14.82 19.81 24.19
CA GLU A 404 -15.40 20.19 25.47
C GLU A 404 -14.45 19.83 26.62
N THR A 405 -13.78 18.67 26.48
CA THR A 405 -12.74 18.25 27.43
C THR A 405 -11.51 19.17 27.34
N GLU A 406 -11.06 19.52 26.15
CA GLU A 406 -9.95 20.46 25.95
C GLU A 406 -10.26 21.83 26.53
N ALA A 407 -11.42 22.41 26.20
CA ALA A 407 -11.86 23.69 26.73
C ALA A 407 -11.95 23.67 28.25
N PHE A 408 -12.50 22.59 28.83
CA PHE A 408 -12.55 22.40 30.27
C PHE A 408 -11.16 22.35 30.90
N VAL A 409 -10.23 21.57 30.36
CA VAL A 409 -8.87 21.40 30.89
C VAL A 409 -8.07 22.71 30.78
N ARG A 410 -8.19 23.44 29.65
CA ARG A 410 -7.56 24.76 29.45
C ARG A 410 -8.08 25.81 30.41
N GLY A 411 -9.32 25.74 30.88
CA GLY A 411 -9.92 26.60 31.88
C GLY A 411 -9.39 26.37 33.31
N ILE A 412 -8.62 25.29 33.54
CA ILE A 412 -8.09 24.97 34.88
C ILE A 412 -6.73 25.62 35.10
N SER A 413 -6.60 26.43 36.17
CA SER A 413 -5.29 26.90 36.63
C SER A 413 -4.60 25.80 37.45
N PHE A 414 -3.54 25.22 36.90
CA PHE A 414 -2.73 24.18 37.56
C PHE A 414 -1.61 24.73 38.44
N GLY A 415 -1.47 26.08 38.59
CA GLY A 415 -0.40 26.71 39.36
C GLY A 415 1.00 26.55 38.74
N ARG A 416 1.10 25.98 37.56
CA ARG A 416 2.30 25.77 36.75
C ARG A 416 1.94 25.64 35.30
N ASP A 417 2.91 25.82 34.41
CA ASP A 417 2.72 25.68 32.98
C ASP A 417 2.72 24.20 32.60
N ILE A 418 1.63 23.73 31.95
CA ILE A 418 1.49 22.38 31.46
C ILE A 418 0.96 22.48 30.01
N ASP A 419 1.73 21.95 29.06
CA ASP A 419 1.32 21.92 27.66
C ASP A 419 0.14 20.97 27.46
N ILE A 420 -0.86 21.40 26.72
CA ILE A 420 -2.06 20.57 26.39
C ILE A 420 -2.07 20.28 24.91
N PHE A 421 -2.12 18.99 24.57
CA PHE A 421 -2.13 18.48 23.19
C PHE A 421 -3.36 17.62 22.94
N VAL A 422 -3.94 17.78 21.75
CA VAL A 422 -4.94 16.84 21.22
C VAL A 422 -4.21 15.77 20.41
N VAL A 423 -4.49 14.51 20.69
CA VAL A 423 -3.78 13.35 20.13
C VAL A 423 -4.79 12.45 19.42
N SER A 424 -4.44 11.93 18.24
CA SER A 424 -5.31 10.95 17.56
C SER A 424 -5.50 9.70 18.43
N GLU A 425 -6.75 9.30 18.63
CA GLU A 425 -7.11 8.06 19.32
C GLU A 425 -7.41 6.89 18.36
N ASP A 426 -7.18 7.06 17.05
CA ASP A 426 -7.44 6.03 16.06
C ASP A 426 -6.77 4.70 16.44
N GLY A 427 -7.57 3.62 16.48
CA GLY A 427 -7.12 2.31 16.91
C GLY A 427 -6.80 2.17 18.42
N ALA A 428 -6.99 3.19 19.27
CA ALA A 428 -6.75 3.04 20.72
C ALA A 428 -7.69 2.00 21.36
N SER A 429 -8.93 1.93 20.90
CA SER A 429 -9.90 0.89 21.30
C SER A 429 -9.45 -0.52 20.87
N VAL A 430 -8.85 -0.64 19.70
CA VAL A 430 -8.29 -1.93 19.21
C VAL A 430 -7.11 -2.35 20.06
N TYR A 431 -6.18 -1.41 20.35
CA TYR A 431 -5.06 -1.68 21.26
C TYR A 431 -5.56 -2.13 22.63
N SER A 432 -6.47 -1.37 23.26
CA SER A 432 -6.93 -1.63 24.62
C SER A 432 -7.58 -3.02 24.78
N ALA A 433 -8.19 -3.55 23.72
CA ALA A 433 -8.79 -4.88 23.67
C ALA A 433 -7.79 -5.99 23.27
N SER A 434 -6.59 -5.64 22.78
CA SER A 434 -5.61 -6.60 22.26
C SER A 434 -4.94 -7.45 23.32
N ASP A 435 -4.37 -8.60 22.88
CA ASP A 435 -3.56 -9.45 23.75
C ASP A 435 -2.27 -8.75 24.22
N VAL A 436 -1.75 -7.81 23.42
CA VAL A 436 -0.59 -7.01 23.79
C VAL A 436 -0.91 -6.14 24.99
N ALA A 437 -2.04 -5.41 24.96
CA ALA A 437 -2.46 -4.57 26.07
C ALA A 437 -2.82 -5.38 27.32
N ARG A 438 -3.41 -6.59 27.17
CA ARG A 438 -3.69 -7.50 28.29
C ARG A 438 -2.42 -7.99 28.96
N LYS A 439 -1.37 -8.28 28.20
CA LYS A 439 -0.07 -8.68 28.75
C LYS A 439 0.67 -7.53 29.41
N GLU A 440 0.59 -6.32 28.84
CA GLU A 440 1.20 -5.10 29.43
C GLU A 440 0.49 -4.69 30.73
N PHE A 441 -0.83 -4.84 30.78
CA PHE A 441 -1.68 -4.38 31.91
C PHE A 441 -2.77 -5.42 32.25
N PRO A 442 -2.41 -6.55 32.84
CA PRO A 442 -3.36 -7.64 33.10
C PRO A 442 -4.49 -7.21 34.06
N ASP A 443 -4.18 -6.36 35.04
CA ASP A 443 -5.09 -5.97 36.12
C ASP A 443 -5.88 -4.66 35.83
N LEU A 444 -5.66 -4.01 34.67
CA LEU A 444 -6.32 -2.75 34.34
C LEU A 444 -7.51 -2.97 33.40
N ASP A 445 -8.56 -2.18 33.60
CA ASP A 445 -9.73 -2.13 32.73
C ASP A 445 -9.35 -1.68 31.30
N ILE A 446 -10.14 -2.09 30.32
CA ILE A 446 -9.96 -1.76 28.91
C ILE A 446 -9.92 -0.23 28.67
N THR A 447 -10.73 0.52 29.39
CA THR A 447 -10.82 1.99 29.24
C THR A 447 -9.59 2.70 29.79
N VAL A 448 -8.97 2.14 30.86
CA VAL A 448 -7.71 2.66 31.41
C VAL A 448 -6.55 2.46 30.43
N ARG A 449 -6.51 1.29 29.78
CA ARG A 449 -5.51 1.00 28.75
C ARG A 449 -5.59 1.97 27.57
N GLY A 450 -6.81 2.40 27.21
CA GLY A 450 -7.03 3.45 26.20
C GLY A 450 -6.39 4.78 26.58
N ALA A 451 -6.65 5.27 27.78
CA ALA A 451 -6.07 6.52 28.28
C ALA A 451 -4.53 6.47 28.38
N ILE A 452 -3.97 5.33 28.81
CA ILE A 452 -2.51 5.10 28.81
C ILE A 452 -1.95 5.17 27.37
N SER A 453 -2.62 4.55 26.42
CA SER A 453 -2.20 4.58 25.02
C SER A 453 -2.20 6.00 24.46
N ILE A 454 -3.23 6.81 24.75
CA ILE A 454 -3.28 8.24 24.36
C ILE A 454 -2.08 9.00 24.91
N ALA A 455 -1.73 8.79 26.21
CA ALA A 455 -0.56 9.43 26.82
C ALA A 455 0.75 9.00 26.15
N ARG A 456 0.93 7.70 25.88
CA ARG A 456 2.14 7.16 25.24
C ARG A 456 2.28 7.59 23.79
N ARG A 457 1.18 7.79 23.05
CA ARG A 457 1.22 8.32 21.69
C ARG A 457 1.77 9.73 21.64
N LEU A 458 1.51 10.55 22.65
CA LEU A 458 2.12 11.86 22.74
C LEU A 458 3.63 11.75 23.00
N MET A 459 4.07 10.79 23.83
CA MET A 459 5.49 10.56 24.08
C MET A 459 6.24 10.11 22.83
N ASP A 460 5.73 9.05 22.16
CA ASP A 460 6.30 8.53 20.91
C ASP A 460 5.20 7.83 20.09
N PRO A 461 4.66 8.50 19.04
CA PRO A 461 3.63 7.94 18.17
C PRO A 461 4.05 6.62 17.54
N LEU A 462 5.30 6.51 17.04
CA LEU A 462 5.79 5.30 16.38
C LEU A 462 5.82 4.11 17.36
N ALA A 463 6.41 4.31 18.54
CA ALA A 463 6.57 3.23 19.52
C ALA A 463 5.23 2.67 20.02
N GLU A 464 4.18 3.48 20.06
CA GLU A 464 2.85 3.05 20.50
C GLU A 464 2.01 2.49 19.34
N LEU A 465 1.99 3.14 18.18
CA LEU A 465 1.14 2.74 17.05
C LEU A 465 1.57 1.41 16.41
N VAL A 466 2.84 1.03 16.48
CA VAL A 466 3.30 -0.30 16.01
C VAL A 466 2.69 -1.47 16.78
N LYS A 467 2.09 -1.24 17.94
CA LYS A 467 1.39 -2.28 18.73
C LYS A 467 0.01 -2.62 18.17
N ILE A 468 -0.48 -1.84 17.22
CA ILE A 468 -1.80 -1.99 16.60
C ILE A 468 -1.61 -2.56 15.19
N ASP A 469 -2.52 -3.46 14.77
CA ASP A 469 -2.57 -3.85 13.36
C ASP A 469 -2.71 -2.59 12.49
N PRO A 470 -1.78 -2.31 11.55
CA PRO A 470 -1.82 -1.10 10.74
C PRO A 470 -3.15 -0.87 10.01
N LYS A 471 -3.89 -1.93 9.69
CA LYS A 471 -5.23 -1.83 9.10
C LYS A 471 -6.30 -1.28 10.07
N SER A 472 -6.03 -1.29 11.35
CA SER A 472 -6.94 -0.77 12.38
C SER A 472 -6.69 0.72 12.68
N ILE A 473 -5.68 1.32 12.06
CA ILE A 473 -5.41 2.75 12.12
C ILE A 473 -6.20 3.42 10.99
N GLY A 474 -6.98 4.45 11.33
CA GLY A 474 -7.77 5.21 10.36
C GLY A 474 -6.87 6.08 9.48
N VAL A 475 -6.58 5.65 8.26
CA VAL A 475 -5.69 6.35 7.32
C VAL A 475 -6.37 6.75 6.02
N GLY A 476 -7.68 6.43 5.85
CA GLY A 476 -8.40 6.86 4.68
C GLY A 476 -9.84 6.34 4.56
N GLN A 477 -10.66 7.09 3.83
CA GLN A 477 -12.11 6.89 3.73
C GLN A 477 -12.52 5.53 3.15
N TYR A 478 -11.73 4.99 2.19
CA TYR A 478 -12.04 3.74 1.46
C TYR A 478 -11.20 2.56 1.91
N GLN A 479 -10.58 2.63 3.09
CA GLN A 479 -9.66 1.63 3.61
C GLN A 479 -10.26 0.21 3.68
N HIS A 480 -11.57 0.09 3.92
CA HIS A 480 -12.27 -1.20 4.01
C HIS A 480 -12.85 -1.69 2.66
N ASP A 481 -12.70 -0.91 1.58
CA ASP A 481 -13.24 -1.25 0.26
C ASP A 481 -12.18 -1.73 -0.74
N VAL A 482 -10.90 -1.57 -0.42
CA VAL A 482 -9.77 -2.04 -1.22
C VAL A 482 -9.42 -3.50 -0.91
N ASP A 483 -8.58 -4.13 -1.75
CA ASP A 483 -8.02 -5.45 -1.47
C ASP A 483 -7.28 -5.47 -0.13
N GLN A 484 -7.78 -6.25 0.82
CA GLN A 484 -7.28 -6.28 2.20
C GLN A 484 -5.90 -6.95 2.34
N THR A 485 -5.52 -7.80 1.39
CA THR A 485 -4.20 -8.45 1.37
C THR A 485 -3.14 -7.48 0.88
N LYS A 486 -3.39 -6.80 -0.25
CA LYS A 486 -2.53 -5.72 -0.76
C LYS A 486 -2.37 -4.60 0.27
N LEU A 487 -3.48 -4.15 0.88
CA LEU A 487 -3.48 -3.13 1.91
C LEU A 487 -2.57 -3.52 3.08
N ARG A 488 -2.75 -4.72 3.64
CA ARG A 488 -1.92 -5.21 4.75
C ARG A 488 -0.45 -5.17 4.41
N THR A 489 -0.07 -5.78 3.29
CA THR A 489 1.33 -5.85 2.84
C THR A 489 1.94 -4.46 2.73
N ARG A 490 1.22 -3.51 2.12
CA ARG A 490 1.73 -2.14 1.92
C ARG A 490 1.86 -1.37 3.22
N LEU A 491 0.88 -1.50 4.13
CA LEU A 491 0.95 -0.84 5.44
C LEU A 491 2.05 -1.43 6.33
N GLU A 492 2.26 -2.75 6.33
CA GLU A 492 3.36 -3.41 7.04
C GLU A 492 4.72 -2.95 6.51
N GLN A 493 4.92 -2.86 5.19
CA GLN A 493 6.11 -2.28 4.57
C GLN A 493 6.34 -0.83 5.01
N THR A 494 5.26 -0.06 5.14
CA THR A 494 5.34 1.35 5.59
C THR A 494 5.80 1.44 7.04
N VAL A 495 5.28 0.58 7.93
CA VAL A 495 5.72 0.52 9.34
C VAL A 495 7.20 0.13 9.41
N GLU A 496 7.61 -0.91 8.69
CA GLU A 496 9.01 -1.35 8.62
C GLU A 496 9.93 -0.21 8.16
N SER A 497 9.55 0.50 7.10
CA SER A 497 10.29 1.66 6.59
C SER A 497 10.42 2.75 7.65
N CYS A 498 9.34 3.13 8.35
CA CYS A 498 9.36 4.16 9.37
C CYS A 498 10.26 3.78 10.57
N VAL A 499 10.14 2.55 11.06
CA VAL A 499 10.93 2.05 12.20
C VAL A 499 12.44 2.09 11.87
N ASN A 500 12.81 1.62 10.69
CA ASN A 500 14.21 1.60 10.24
C ASN A 500 14.75 3.00 9.89
N THR A 501 13.89 3.94 9.48
CA THR A 501 14.27 5.35 9.24
C THR A 501 14.61 6.05 10.55
N VAL A 502 13.79 5.89 11.59
CA VAL A 502 14.00 6.51 12.91
C VAL A 502 15.15 5.83 13.65
N GLY A 503 15.22 4.51 13.57
CA GLY A 503 16.11 3.69 14.39
C GLY A 503 15.52 3.42 15.77
N VAL A 504 15.95 2.35 16.41
CA VAL A 504 15.31 1.80 17.61
C VAL A 504 16.29 1.69 18.77
N ASN A 505 15.93 2.21 19.93
CA ASN A 505 16.71 2.02 21.15
C ASN A 505 16.57 0.57 21.64
N LEU A 506 17.66 -0.19 21.58
CA LEU A 506 17.69 -1.62 21.91
C LEU A 506 17.27 -1.92 23.36
N ASN A 507 17.55 -0.99 24.28
CA ASN A 507 17.33 -1.18 25.70
C ASN A 507 15.92 -0.82 26.17
N THR A 508 15.17 0.00 25.41
CA THR A 508 13.83 0.45 25.80
C THR A 508 12.72 -0.06 24.88
N ALA A 509 13.06 -0.53 23.69
CA ALA A 509 12.08 -0.95 22.71
C ALA A 509 11.25 -2.17 23.18
N SER A 510 9.97 -2.17 22.77
CA SER A 510 9.08 -3.32 22.93
C SER A 510 9.41 -4.42 21.91
N ALA A 511 8.96 -5.65 22.17
CA ALA A 511 9.09 -6.76 21.22
C ALA A 511 8.43 -6.45 19.87
N MET A 512 7.27 -5.75 19.89
CA MET A 512 6.58 -5.35 18.67
C MET A 512 7.41 -4.37 17.85
N LEU A 513 7.97 -3.33 18.48
CA LEU A 513 8.82 -2.36 17.78
C LEU A 513 10.07 -3.03 17.21
N LEU A 514 10.72 -3.92 17.97
CA LEU A 514 11.88 -4.68 17.51
C LEU A 514 11.56 -5.59 16.33
N SER A 515 10.35 -6.16 16.26
CA SER A 515 9.98 -7.08 15.17
C SER A 515 9.90 -6.41 13.79
N TYR A 516 9.81 -5.08 13.73
CA TYR A 516 9.86 -4.28 12.50
C TYR A 516 11.27 -3.81 12.14
N VAL A 517 12.27 -4.09 12.97
CA VAL A 517 13.66 -3.80 12.62
C VAL A 517 14.13 -4.79 11.56
N SER A 518 14.79 -4.29 10.52
CA SER A 518 15.36 -5.10 9.44
C SER A 518 16.10 -6.33 9.98
N GLY A 519 15.77 -7.50 9.48
CA GLY A 519 16.39 -8.77 9.90
C GLY A 519 15.94 -9.32 11.26
N ILE A 520 15.02 -8.64 11.96
CA ILE A 520 14.46 -9.09 13.25
C ILE A 520 12.97 -9.43 13.07
N GLY A 521 12.67 -10.73 13.04
CA GLY A 521 11.28 -11.17 13.09
C GLY A 521 10.76 -11.31 14.55
N PRO A 522 9.46 -11.60 14.73
CA PRO A 522 8.85 -11.69 16.07
C PRO A 522 9.56 -12.63 17.04
N ALA A 523 10.07 -13.77 16.57
CA ALA A 523 10.79 -14.73 17.40
C ALA A 523 12.15 -14.20 17.89
N LEU A 524 12.89 -13.48 17.03
CA LEU A 524 14.14 -12.84 17.42
C LEU A 524 13.90 -11.67 18.36
N ALA A 525 12.85 -10.88 18.12
CA ALA A 525 12.45 -9.79 19.01
C ALA A 525 12.17 -10.29 20.43
N ALA A 526 11.45 -11.42 20.57
CA ALA A 526 11.22 -12.06 21.87
C ALA A 526 12.55 -12.50 22.53
N ASN A 527 13.43 -13.16 21.80
CA ASN A 527 14.73 -13.59 22.31
C ASN A 527 15.62 -12.41 22.77
N ILE A 528 15.54 -11.26 22.09
CA ILE A 528 16.26 -10.04 22.50
C ILE A 528 15.71 -9.52 23.84
N ILE A 529 14.38 -9.52 24.01
CA ILE A 529 13.75 -9.12 25.28
C ILE A 529 14.13 -10.08 26.40
N ASP A 530 14.07 -11.39 26.16
CA ASP A 530 14.46 -12.41 27.15
C ASP A 530 15.92 -12.22 27.58
N TYR A 531 16.82 -12.05 26.61
CA TYR A 531 18.24 -11.79 26.91
C TYR A 531 18.42 -10.52 27.75
N ARG A 532 17.69 -9.43 27.42
CA ARG A 532 17.72 -8.17 28.19
C ARG A 532 17.21 -8.35 29.60
N ASN A 533 16.17 -9.15 29.80
CA ASN A 533 15.61 -9.43 31.14
C ASN A 533 16.56 -10.29 32.01
N GLU A 534 17.28 -11.23 31.40
CA GLU A 534 18.20 -12.12 32.07
C GLU A 534 19.56 -11.48 32.38
N HIS A 535 20.11 -10.67 31.46
CA HIS A 535 21.49 -10.18 31.52
C HIS A 535 21.58 -8.66 31.75
N GLY A 536 20.43 -7.95 31.79
CA GLY A 536 20.37 -6.51 31.89
C GLY A 536 20.52 -5.79 30.53
N ALA A 537 20.71 -4.48 30.59
CA ALA A 537 20.80 -3.65 29.39
C ALA A 537 22.04 -3.98 28.54
N PHE A 538 21.86 -4.02 27.21
CA PHE A 538 22.97 -4.18 26.27
C PHE A 538 23.95 -3.00 26.37
N LYS A 539 25.23 -3.32 26.42
CA LYS A 539 26.33 -2.34 26.52
C LYS A 539 26.98 -2.06 25.17
N SER A 540 26.78 -2.97 24.19
CA SER A 540 27.32 -2.83 22.84
C SER A 540 26.44 -3.58 21.82
N ARG A 541 26.48 -3.17 20.54
CA ARG A 541 25.82 -3.90 19.45
C ARG A 541 26.39 -5.32 19.28
N ALA A 542 27.67 -5.54 19.60
CA ALA A 542 28.32 -6.84 19.50
C ALA A 542 27.66 -7.88 20.42
N GLU A 543 27.06 -7.46 21.54
CA GLU A 543 26.35 -8.37 22.45
C GLU A 543 25.12 -9.02 21.82
N LEU A 544 24.53 -8.42 20.77
CA LEU A 544 23.44 -9.06 20.02
C LEU A 544 23.80 -10.45 19.49
N LYS A 545 25.07 -10.69 19.17
CA LYS A 545 25.54 -12.02 18.72
C LYS A 545 25.42 -13.11 19.79
N LYS A 546 25.20 -12.73 21.06
CA LYS A 546 24.96 -13.67 22.16
C LYS A 546 23.48 -14.06 22.28
N VAL A 547 22.58 -13.35 21.60
CA VAL A 547 21.15 -13.62 21.61
C VAL A 547 20.85 -14.91 20.84
N LYS A 548 20.04 -15.78 21.45
CA LYS A 548 19.67 -17.08 20.87
C LYS A 548 19.06 -16.90 19.47
N ARG A 549 19.53 -17.66 18.49
CA ARG A 549 19.10 -17.67 17.09
C ARG A 549 19.41 -16.37 16.29
N LEU A 550 20.13 -15.42 16.84
CA LEU A 550 20.57 -14.24 16.12
C LEU A 550 21.93 -14.53 15.46
N GLY A 551 21.89 -15.04 14.22
CA GLY A 551 23.07 -15.36 13.43
C GLY A 551 23.69 -14.12 12.77
N ASP A 552 24.85 -14.30 12.10
CA ASP A 552 25.60 -13.21 11.50
C ASP A 552 24.80 -12.43 10.41
N ASN A 553 23.97 -13.12 9.63
CA ASN A 553 23.11 -12.47 8.64
C ASN A 553 22.08 -11.53 9.30
N ALA A 554 21.38 -12.01 10.33
CA ALA A 554 20.44 -11.18 11.09
C ALA A 554 21.15 -10.00 11.77
N PHE A 555 22.34 -10.24 12.36
CA PHE A 555 23.15 -9.18 12.95
C PHE A 555 23.53 -8.11 11.92
N THR A 556 24.00 -8.52 10.75
CA THR A 556 24.36 -7.59 9.67
C THR A 556 23.16 -6.75 9.24
N GLN A 557 21.97 -7.34 9.13
CA GLN A 557 20.81 -6.57 8.70
C GLN A 557 20.25 -5.63 9.78
N CYS A 558 20.32 -5.99 11.06
CA CYS A 558 19.69 -5.21 12.13
C CYS A 558 20.61 -4.19 12.81
N ALA A 559 21.91 -4.47 12.94
CA ALA A 559 22.80 -3.71 13.80
C ALA A 559 22.86 -2.21 13.50
N GLY A 560 22.78 -1.83 12.23
CA GLY A 560 22.78 -0.42 11.82
C GLY A 560 21.53 0.36 12.23
N PHE A 561 20.42 -0.30 12.51
CA PHE A 561 19.15 0.33 12.88
C PHE A 561 18.90 0.38 14.39
N LEU A 562 19.70 -0.35 15.17
CA LEU A 562 19.59 -0.38 16.62
C LEU A 562 20.52 0.66 17.26
N ARG A 563 20.07 1.32 18.32
CA ARG A 563 20.77 2.37 19.05
C ARG A 563 20.98 1.94 20.50
N ILE A 564 22.15 2.26 21.06
CA ILE A 564 22.46 2.04 22.48
C ILE A 564 23.00 3.36 23.03
N PRO A 565 22.12 4.22 23.59
CA PRO A 565 22.56 5.44 24.25
C PRO A 565 23.51 5.13 25.41
N GLY A 566 24.60 5.87 25.53
CA GLY A 566 25.59 5.67 26.60
C GLY A 566 26.50 4.45 26.42
N ALA A 567 26.52 3.81 25.23
CA ALA A 567 27.44 2.72 24.94
C ALA A 567 28.91 3.13 25.06
N ALA A 568 29.78 2.18 25.43
CA ALA A 568 31.24 2.42 25.50
C ALA A 568 31.83 2.83 24.12
N ASN A 569 31.29 2.27 23.03
CA ASN A 569 31.59 2.74 21.68
C ASN A 569 30.51 3.75 21.24
N PRO A 570 30.86 5.05 21.07
CA PRO A 570 29.87 6.07 20.70
C PRO A 570 29.15 5.79 19.38
N LEU A 571 29.77 5.02 18.47
CA LEU A 571 29.17 4.64 17.19
C LEU A 571 27.96 3.72 17.37
N ASP A 572 27.84 3.02 18.48
CA ASP A 572 26.67 2.15 18.78
C ASP A 572 25.38 2.97 19.00
N ASN A 573 25.50 4.29 19.20
CA ASN A 573 24.35 5.22 19.25
C ASN A 573 24.18 6.02 17.94
N THR A 574 24.73 5.58 16.82
CA THR A 574 24.61 6.24 15.51
C THR A 574 23.97 5.33 14.47
N ALA A 575 23.65 5.83 13.28
CA ALA A 575 23.24 5.00 12.16
C ALA A 575 24.42 4.44 11.36
N VAL A 576 25.65 4.64 11.78
CA VAL A 576 26.81 4.04 11.15
C VAL A 576 26.78 2.53 11.36
N HIS A 577 26.89 1.78 10.25
CA HIS A 577 26.87 0.32 10.30
C HIS A 577 28.18 -0.22 10.90
N PRO A 578 28.16 -1.29 11.74
CA PRO A 578 29.40 -1.86 12.32
C PRO A 578 30.47 -2.21 11.31
N GLU A 579 30.12 -2.64 10.09
CA GLU A 579 31.07 -2.90 9.00
C GLU A 579 31.91 -1.66 8.64
N ARG A 580 31.45 -0.46 8.95
CA ARG A 580 32.08 0.82 8.62
C ARG A 580 32.82 1.48 9.80
N TYR A 581 32.79 0.86 11.00
CA TYR A 581 33.54 1.35 12.15
C TYR A 581 35.05 1.51 11.90
N PRO A 582 35.72 0.60 11.18
CA PRO A 582 37.15 0.76 10.84
C PRO A 582 37.46 2.07 10.12
N ILE A 583 36.56 2.50 9.20
CA ILE A 583 36.74 3.76 8.44
C ILE A 583 36.67 4.96 9.38
N VAL A 584 35.68 4.99 10.28
CA VAL A 584 35.53 6.10 11.23
C VAL A 584 36.70 6.14 12.22
N LYS A 585 37.18 4.97 12.66
CA LYS A 585 38.40 4.89 13.48
C LYS A 585 39.61 5.40 12.77
N GLN A 586 39.78 5.13 11.46
CA GLN A 586 40.88 5.64 10.64
C GLN A 586 40.74 7.17 10.51
N MET A 587 39.55 7.71 10.25
CA MET A 587 39.34 9.17 10.19
C MET A 587 39.73 9.85 11.53
N ALA A 588 39.38 9.25 12.68
CA ALA A 588 39.78 9.76 13.98
C ALA A 588 41.30 9.68 14.22
N ALA A 589 41.92 8.58 13.82
CA ALA A 589 43.39 8.40 13.93
C ALA A 589 44.17 9.41 13.08
N ASP A 590 43.73 9.65 11.84
CA ASP A 590 44.34 10.62 10.93
C ASP A 590 44.26 12.07 11.48
N LEU A 591 43.27 12.35 12.28
CA LEU A 591 43.09 13.63 12.97
C LEU A 591 43.65 13.63 14.42
N HIS A 592 44.40 12.59 14.78
CA HIS A 592 45.00 12.43 16.12
C HIS A 592 44.00 12.63 17.27
N CYS A 593 42.78 12.04 17.13
CA CYS A 593 41.76 12.15 18.16
C CYS A 593 41.03 10.80 18.34
N SER A 594 40.28 10.68 19.45
CA SER A 594 39.38 9.56 19.65
C SER A 594 38.06 9.73 18.83
N VAL A 595 37.37 8.64 18.57
CA VAL A 595 36.05 8.67 17.88
C VAL A 595 35.06 9.58 18.65
N ALA A 596 35.09 9.56 19.99
CA ALA A 596 34.23 10.43 20.82
C ALA A 596 34.56 11.92 20.60
N GLN A 597 35.86 12.25 20.53
CA GLN A 597 36.31 13.61 20.23
C GLN A 597 35.95 14.04 18.82
N LEU A 598 36.07 13.12 17.82
CA LEU A 598 35.67 13.39 16.45
C LEU A 598 34.18 13.71 16.35
N ILE A 599 33.33 12.98 17.06
CA ILE A 599 31.88 13.22 17.11
C ILE A 599 31.54 14.56 17.76
N ALA A 600 32.26 14.94 18.81
CA ALA A 600 32.02 16.20 19.56
C ALA A 600 32.52 17.46 18.82
N ASP A 601 33.57 17.33 18.00
CA ASP A 601 34.26 18.46 17.38
C ASP A 601 33.86 18.62 15.91
N LYS A 602 32.94 19.53 15.63
CA LYS A 602 32.42 19.81 14.29
C LYS A 602 33.47 20.45 13.36
N ASP A 603 34.44 21.16 13.91
CA ASP A 603 35.46 21.80 13.08
C ASP A 603 36.46 20.76 12.57
N LYS A 604 36.84 19.79 13.38
CA LYS A 604 37.61 18.62 12.91
C LYS A 604 36.86 17.83 11.85
N GLN A 605 35.54 17.64 11.99
CA GLN A 605 34.74 16.96 10.97
C GLN A 605 34.80 17.66 9.61
N LYS A 606 34.81 19.00 9.57
CA LYS A 606 34.91 19.79 8.33
C LYS A 606 36.26 19.63 7.61
N THR A 607 37.33 19.26 8.33
CA THR A 607 38.63 19.06 7.74
C THR A 607 38.82 17.70 7.06
N ILE A 608 37.86 16.79 7.21
CA ILE A 608 37.91 15.45 6.63
C ILE A 608 37.72 15.52 5.11
N ASP A 609 38.73 15.15 4.37
CA ASP A 609 38.60 14.86 2.93
C ASP A 609 38.05 13.43 2.76
N ILE A 610 36.71 13.32 2.57
CA ILE A 610 36.03 12.03 2.44
C ILE A 610 36.56 11.18 1.27
N LYS A 611 37.10 11.81 0.22
CA LYS A 611 37.60 11.08 -0.98
C LYS A 611 38.77 10.16 -0.64
N ARG A 612 39.56 10.47 0.39
CA ARG A 612 40.68 9.65 0.86
C ARG A 612 40.25 8.28 1.41
N TYR A 613 39.01 8.16 1.86
CA TYR A 613 38.43 6.96 2.48
C TYR A 613 37.58 6.16 1.51
N ALA A 614 37.44 6.61 0.26
CA ALA A 614 36.69 5.89 -0.76
C ALA A 614 37.41 4.61 -1.19
N THR A 615 36.69 3.51 -1.24
CA THR A 615 37.12 2.20 -1.70
C THR A 615 36.15 1.65 -2.73
N ALA A 616 36.47 0.49 -3.32
CA ALA A 616 35.54 -0.20 -4.22
C ALA A 616 34.20 -0.59 -3.54
N GLU A 617 34.24 -0.79 -2.23
CA GLU A 617 33.07 -1.21 -1.43
C GLU A 617 32.37 -0.04 -0.71
N VAL A 618 33.04 1.09 -0.57
CA VAL A 618 32.56 2.27 0.17
C VAL A 618 32.79 3.51 -0.68
N GLY A 619 31.73 3.92 -1.34
CA GLY A 619 31.75 5.11 -2.18
C GLY A 619 31.38 6.40 -1.45
N THR A 620 31.36 7.49 -2.21
CA THR A 620 30.96 8.82 -1.72
C THR A 620 29.59 8.84 -1.04
N PRO A 621 28.53 8.15 -1.51
CA PRO A 621 27.23 8.15 -0.86
C PRO A 621 27.29 7.64 0.59
N THR A 622 27.92 6.49 0.83
CA THR A 622 28.08 5.95 2.19
C THR A 622 28.96 6.86 3.08
N LEU A 623 30.03 7.46 2.54
CA LEU A 623 30.87 8.37 3.31
C LEU A 623 30.14 9.65 3.71
N LEU A 624 29.28 10.18 2.83
CA LEU A 624 28.43 11.32 3.17
C LEU A 624 27.43 10.98 4.28
N ASP A 625 26.80 9.80 4.22
CA ASP A 625 25.91 9.34 5.30
C ASP A 625 26.66 9.22 6.64
N ILE A 626 27.89 8.67 6.63
CA ILE A 626 28.73 8.60 7.82
C ILE A 626 29.01 9.99 8.38
N MET A 627 29.39 10.95 7.54
CA MET A 627 29.66 12.34 7.99
C MET A 627 28.41 13.02 8.55
N GLN A 628 27.24 12.78 7.96
CA GLN A 628 25.97 13.32 8.51
C GLN A 628 25.68 12.74 9.89
N GLU A 629 25.90 11.45 10.09
CA GLU A 629 25.70 10.78 11.38
C GLU A 629 26.71 11.22 12.44
N LEU A 630 27.96 11.47 12.06
CA LEU A 630 28.97 12.01 13.00
C LEU A 630 28.65 13.45 13.42
N ASN A 631 28.08 14.25 12.51
CA ASN A 631 27.70 15.63 12.80
C ASN A 631 26.50 15.73 13.77
N LYS A 632 25.59 14.78 13.71
CA LYS A 632 24.37 14.71 14.57
C LYS A 632 24.08 13.27 14.98
N PRO A 633 24.89 12.69 15.88
CA PRO A 633 24.77 11.29 16.26
C PRO A 633 23.43 11.00 16.92
N GLY A 634 22.79 9.90 16.50
CA GLY A 634 21.53 9.45 17.08
C GLY A 634 20.36 10.42 16.95
N ARG A 635 20.42 11.33 15.97
CA ARG A 635 19.34 12.30 15.74
C ARG A 635 18.07 11.57 15.32
N ASP A 636 16.98 11.84 16.03
CA ASP A 636 15.65 11.54 15.57
C ASP A 636 15.34 12.41 14.33
N PRO A 637 14.99 11.85 13.17
CA PRO A 637 14.67 12.62 11.97
C PRO A 637 13.33 13.35 12.06
N ARG A 638 12.50 13.03 13.06
CA ARG A 638 11.18 13.65 13.26
C ARG A 638 11.32 15.11 13.72
N GLU A 639 10.35 15.92 13.33
CA GLU A 639 10.29 17.34 13.71
C GLU A 639 10.06 17.50 15.22
N LYS A 640 10.25 18.70 15.77
CA LYS A 640 9.91 18.99 17.16
C LYS A 640 8.41 19.24 17.28
N LEU A 641 7.83 18.77 18.37
CA LEU A 641 6.41 18.98 18.66
C LEU A 641 6.19 20.46 19.08
N GLU A 642 5.23 21.12 18.43
CA GLU A 642 4.79 22.47 18.77
C GLU A 642 3.35 22.44 19.25
N ALA A 643 3.03 23.21 20.30
CA ALA A 643 1.68 23.32 20.83
C ALA A 643 0.79 24.11 19.86
N PHE A 644 -0.43 23.61 19.60
CA PHE A 644 -1.41 24.22 18.71
C PHE A 644 -2.65 24.66 19.48
N ARG A 645 -3.32 25.74 19.02
CA ARG A 645 -4.60 26.20 19.56
C ARG A 645 -5.56 26.53 18.42
N PHE A 646 -6.77 26.04 18.51
CA PHE A 646 -7.87 26.48 17.67
C PHE A 646 -8.32 27.89 18.02
N ASP A 647 -9.04 28.52 17.12
CA ASP A 647 -9.62 29.86 17.38
C ASP A 647 -10.83 29.72 18.32
N GLU A 648 -10.78 30.38 19.47
CA GLU A 648 -11.83 30.31 20.49
C GLU A 648 -13.17 30.90 20.06
N ARG A 649 -13.18 31.70 18.97
CA ARG A 649 -14.39 32.32 18.40
C ARG A 649 -15.30 31.35 17.66
N VAL A 650 -14.80 30.14 17.35
CA VAL A 650 -15.49 29.17 16.51
C VAL A 650 -15.53 27.83 17.22
N SER A 651 -16.77 27.37 17.52
CA SER A 651 -16.99 26.07 18.16
C SER A 651 -17.96 25.18 17.38
N THR A 652 -18.85 25.78 16.61
CA THR A 652 -19.85 25.09 15.79
C THR A 652 -19.81 25.52 14.33
N VAL A 653 -20.44 24.77 13.45
CA VAL A 653 -20.56 25.14 12.01
C VAL A 653 -21.36 26.44 11.83
N ASP A 654 -22.22 26.78 12.78
CA ASP A 654 -23.05 27.99 12.72
C ASP A 654 -22.24 29.26 13.01
N ASP A 655 -21.11 29.15 13.71
CA ASP A 655 -20.20 30.26 13.98
C ASP A 655 -19.36 30.63 12.74
N LEU A 656 -19.37 29.80 11.69
CA LEU A 656 -18.58 30.02 10.50
C LEU A 656 -19.23 31.03 9.55
N ALA A 657 -18.43 32.01 9.14
CA ALA A 657 -18.78 32.94 8.07
C ALA A 657 -17.74 32.87 6.92
N GLU A 658 -18.21 33.06 5.69
CA GLU A 658 -17.31 33.18 4.54
C GLU A 658 -16.33 34.33 4.73
N GLY A 659 -15.06 34.08 4.37
CA GLY A 659 -13.97 35.05 4.54
C GLY A 659 -13.23 34.94 5.86
N MET A 660 -13.71 34.18 6.86
CA MET A 660 -12.98 33.95 8.10
C MET A 660 -11.66 33.23 7.83
N VAL A 661 -10.59 33.71 8.47
CA VAL A 661 -9.26 33.06 8.46
C VAL A 661 -9.06 32.43 9.83
N LEU A 662 -8.87 31.11 9.83
CA LEU A 662 -8.83 30.29 11.03
C LEU A 662 -7.59 29.38 11.03
N PRO A 663 -6.99 29.15 12.20
CA PRO A 663 -5.98 28.10 12.33
C PRO A 663 -6.66 26.73 12.26
N GLY A 664 -6.01 25.79 11.58
CA GLY A 664 -6.50 24.44 11.45
C GLY A 664 -5.39 23.39 11.44
N ILE A 665 -5.78 22.13 11.63
CA ILE A 665 -4.90 20.96 11.54
C ILE A 665 -5.37 20.08 10.40
N VAL A 666 -4.45 19.67 9.53
CA VAL A 666 -4.72 18.70 8.46
C VAL A 666 -5.01 17.34 9.09
N THR A 667 -6.23 16.83 8.90
CA THR A 667 -6.69 15.55 9.47
C THR A 667 -6.61 14.39 8.48
N ASN A 668 -6.75 14.69 7.18
CA ASN A 668 -6.66 13.67 6.14
C ASN A 668 -6.22 14.31 4.81
N ILE A 669 -5.48 13.53 4.00
CA ILE A 669 -5.03 13.95 2.67
C ILE A 669 -5.53 12.93 1.65
N THR A 670 -6.13 13.45 0.58
CA THR A 670 -6.67 12.68 -0.54
C THR A 670 -6.10 13.22 -1.85
N ASN A 671 -6.28 12.50 -2.96
CA ASN A 671 -5.79 12.96 -4.27
C ASN A 671 -6.46 14.26 -4.77
N PHE A 672 -7.63 14.62 -4.24
CA PHE A 672 -8.38 15.81 -4.65
C PHE A 672 -8.24 16.99 -3.67
N GLY A 673 -7.58 16.80 -2.53
CA GLY A 673 -7.37 17.87 -1.55
C GLY A 673 -7.06 17.37 -0.16
N ALA A 674 -7.06 18.28 0.81
CA ALA A 674 -6.81 18.02 2.20
C ALA A 674 -8.03 18.35 3.06
N PHE A 675 -8.33 17.52 4.04
CA PHE A 675 -9.31 17.80 5.07
C PHE A 675 -8.61 18.49 6.24
N VAL A 676 -9.22 19.56 6.72
CA VAL A 676 -8.65 20.40 7.78
C VAL A 676 -9.68 20.58 8.88
N ASN A 677 -9.32 20.21 10.10
CA ASN A 677 -10.08 20.52 11.28
C ASN A 677 -9.77 21.96 11.69
N ILE A 678 -10.80 22.79 11.72
CA ILE A 678 -10.71 24.24 12.06
C ILE A 678 -11.34 24.58 13.41
N GLY A 679 -11.57 23.58 14.24
CA GLY A 679 -12.21 23.81 15.52
C GLY A 679 -13.73 23.55 15.54
N VAL A 680 -14.40 23.15 14.45
CA VAL A 680 -15.82 22.71 14.40
C VAL A 680 -15.94 21.18 14.31
N HIS A 681 -17.10 20.57 14.64
CA HIS A 681 -17.27 19.11 14.65
C HIS A 681 -17.15 18.42 13.27
N GLN A 682 -16.96 19.20 12.22
CA GLN A 682 -16.85 18.77 10.84
C GLN A 682 -15.55 19.29 10.23
N ASP A 683 -14.77 18.41 9.59
CA ASP A 683 -13.59 18.83 8.84
C ASP A 683 -14.00 19.57 7.56
N GLY A 684 -13.30 20.66 7.27
CA GLY A 684 -13.44 21.39 6.01
C GLY A 684 -12.52 20.84 4.94
N LEU A 685 -12.96 20.90 3.68
CA LEU A 685 -12.15 20.48 2.53
C LEU A 685 -11.43 21.67 1.91
N VAL A 686 -10.10 21.57 1.80
CA VAL A 686 -9.27 22.40 0.92
C VAL A 686 -9.03 21.60 -0.35
N HIS A 687 -9.68 21.99 -1.45
CA HIS A 687 -9.47 21.35 -2.74
C HIS A 687 -8.03 21.56 -3.24
N VAL A 688 -7.47 20.64 -4.04
CA VAL A 688 -6.08 20.72 -4.53
C VAL A 688 -5.74 22.06 -5.18
N SER A 689 -6.68 22.68 -5.89
CA SER A 689 -6.51 24.02 -6.48
C SER A 689 -6.48 25.17 -5.47
N GLN A 690 -6.83 24.93 -4.21
CA GLN A 690 -6.88 25.89 -3.11
C GLN A 690 -5.76 25.69 -2.08
N LEU A 691 -4.86 24.74 -2.30
CA LEU A 691 -3.72 24.46 -1.42
C LEU A 691 -2.60 25.48 -1.61
N SER A 692 -2.40 26.00 -2.82
CA SER A 692 -1.32 26.95 -3.14
C SER A 692 -1.68 27.81 -4.35
N LYS A 693 -1.07 29.01 -4.41
CA LYS A 693 -1.12 29.88 -5.60
C LYS A 693 -0.38 29.27 -6.81
N ARG A 694 0.54 28.33 -6.58
CA ARG A 694 1.25 27.59 -7.62
C ARG A 694 0.52 26.28 -7.92
N PHE A 695 0.65 25.79 -9.14
CA PHE A 695 0.11 24.47 -9.50
C PHE A 695 0.73 23.38 -8.61
N VAL A 696 -0.14 22.59 -7.97
CA VAL A 696 0.22 21.45 -7.12
C VAL A 696 -0.25 20.19 -7.83
N ALA A 697 0.68 19.30 -8.15
CA ALA A 697 0.37 18.04 -8.83
C ALA A 697 -0.27 17.03 -7.87
N SER A 698 0.20 17.00 -6.64
CA SER A 698 -0.34 16.15 -5.57
C SER A 698 -0.51 16.95 -4.28
N PRO A 699 -1.65 16.84 -3.58
CA PRO A 699 -1.84 17.48 -2.27
C PRO A 699 -0.73 17.16 -1.26
N LEU A 700 -0.12 15.97 -1.36
CA LEU A 700 1.01 15.55 -0.53
C LEU A 700 2.29 16.38 -0.73
N ASP A 701 2.41 17.08 -1.86
CA ASP A 701 3.53 17.99 -2.12
C ASP A 701 3.35 19.34 -1.42
N ALA A 702 2.11 19.68 -1.04
CA ALA A 702 1.76 20.97 -0.46
C ALA A 702 1.54 20.91 1.06
N VAL A 703 1.01 19.80 1.58
CA VAL A 703 0.65 19.65 3.01
C VAL A 703 1.00 18.28 3.55
N LYS A 704 1.21 18.22 4.87
CA LYS A 704 1.43 16.99 5.62
C LYS A 704 0.27 16.73 6.58
N LEU A 705 0.04 15.46 6.91
CA LEU A 705 -0.92 15.08 7.94
C LEU A 705 -0.50 15.70 9.29
N HIS A 706 -1.47 16.17 10.05
CA HIS A 706 -1.28 16.91 11.32
C HIS A 706 -0.51 18.23 11.21
N GLN A 707 -0.24 18.71 9.99
CA GLN A 707 0.34 20.03 9.79
C GLN A 707 -0.63 21.10 10.25
N GLN A 708 -0.10 22.07 11.00
CA GLN A 708 -0.80 23.29 11.35
C GLN A 708 -0.84 24.22 10.14
N VAL A 709 -2.01 24.72 9.80
CA VAL A 709 -2.23 25.56 8.61
C VAL A 709 -3.19 26.70 8.93
N MET A 710 -3.03 27.82 8.23
CA MET A 710 -4.04 28.88 8.22
C MET A 710 -4.95 28.67 7.03
N VAL A 711 -6.26 28.67 7.23
CA VAL A 711 -7.24 28.48 6.17
C VAL A 711 -8.32 29.56 6.20
N LYS A 712 -8.79 29.93 5.01
CA LYS A 712 -9.90 30.86 4.82
C LYS A 712 -11.14 30.06 4.47
N VAL A 713 -12.26 30.35 5.14
CA VAL A 713 -13.57 29.76 4.82
C VAL A 713 -14.07 30.36 3.51
N THR A 714 -14.30 29.52 2.51
CA THR A 714 -14.79 29.92 1.18
C THR A 714 -16.24 29.57 0.92
N GLY A 715 -16.85 28.74 1.76
CA GLY A 715 -18.27 28.41 1.68
C GLY A 715 -18.69 27.40 2.76
N VAL A 716 -19.93 27.51 3.20
CA VAL A 716 -20.53 26.61 4.19
C VAL A 716 -21.89 26.12 3.67
N ASP A 717 -21.96 24.84 3.30
CA ASP A 717 -23.21 24.17 2.93
C ASP A 717 -23.79 23.43 4.14
N ARG A 718 -24.67 24.10 4.87
CA ARG A 718 -25.30 23.59 6.07
C ARG A 718 -26.23 22.39 5.81
N LYS A 719 -26.81 22.28 4.62
CA LYS A 719 -27.72 21.16 4.25
C LYS A 719 -26.95 19.86 4.03
N ARG A 720 -25.74 19.96 3.46
CA ARG A 720 -24.88 18.81 3.14
C ARG A 720 -23.77 18.62 4.17
N ASN A 721 -23.73 19.43 5.20
CA ASN A 721 -22.65 19.46 6.20
C ASN A 721 -21.26 19.53 5.54
N ARG A 722 -21.08 20.43 4.56
CA ARG A 722 -19.80 20.60 3.84
C ARG A 722 -19.25 22.00 4.09
N ILE A 723 -17.97 22.05 4.46
CA ILE A 723 -17.20 23.27 4.65
C ILE A 723 -16.11 23.30 3.57
N SER A 724 -16.11 24.36 2.78
CA SER A 724 -15.07 24.61 1.77
C SER A 724 -14.04 25.60 2.32
N LEU A 725 -12.77 25.26 2.17
CA LEU A 725 -11.66 26.02 2.71
C LEU A 725 -10.62 26.32 1.63
N SER A 726 -9.82 27.37 1.84
CA SER A 726 -8.65 27.71 1.01
C SER A 726 -7.45 28.01 1.89
N MET A 727 -6.29 27.48 1.54
CA MET A 727 -5.00 27.86 2.14
C MET A 727 -4.39 29.10 1.48
N ILE A 728 -5.01 29.61 0.41
CA ILE A 728 -4.61 30.86 -0.21
C ILE A 728 -5.23 31.99 0.63
N VAL A 729 -4.49 32.39 1.63
CA VAL A 729 -4.81 33.52 2.50
C VAL A 729 -4.04 34.72 1.97
N ASP A 730 -4.76 35.76 1.56
CA ASP A 730 -4.14 37.01 1.08
C ASP A 730 -3.71 37.89 2.24
#